data_748c8f70175700dd5c8b2d5062d23c05
#
_entry.id   748c8f70175700dd5c8b2d5062d23c05
#
_cell.length_a   1.000
_cell.length_b   1.000
_cell.length_c   1.000
_cell.angle_alpha   90.00
_cell.angle_beta   90.00
_cell.angle_gamma   90.00
#
_symmetry.space_group_name_H-M   'P 1'
#
loop_
_entity.id
_entity.type
_entity.pdbx_description
1 polymer ?
#
loop_
_entity_poly.entity_id
_entity_poly.type
_entity_poly.pdbx_seq_one_letter_code
_entity_poly.pdbx_strand_id
1 'polypeptide(L)'
;DCVQSRQACFMQCFHNSATDCIKGEVNDMKKQPHRYMRKTAAGMVALSMLCAAAIPCVLAMPAGAASASGDLNGDGSVTAADAAILQTALLGSSKLTARQYANADVTGDGAVNGLDLSRLRQMIATVPVSDAIAIHLSDSGITVEGDTKGVTAVSGKTVTISASGNYTVDGTITDGQILVNVADPTADSDAVSLYLQGVTMTSSTGAPCILGQSAGKLKLTCSGINTLTDTAAAVNADTSGVIYGDCDITVTKNSTGTLNITSSMNTAIRSKDDIKLNGGDISINTDVDATSDADAIRANNTLEIDGASVTVTSSADGLKSSKEDVSILSGKVSIKAGNDAVQAATALNISGGTVTASGDRGFTLDENGVLAITGGDVLATATDYAFGMDSAGAAVTVDTSGCTQGVVQLDYAAEWKKSNAVTLKKGSSTVFEMTPNKKYTYVLASSGSLSGSDSCTLYTGGTQMTHDGSDNGTFAMTGTLTKFTGVQELAGDSVTPTDDTVATALVYNGSSVTATNASGSVVSNPSNLTISGANVTVTASGELSVSGESTSGQLAVNVDKTAEPEGKVVLNLEGLTLSNDSVAPIYVEAIGDEVQISAKNGTTNTISDGTSHTDTYVDSDGNTNPVNGAIFSRDDLKLKGKGTLIVNGNTEDGIVCKNDLKIWNGSITVNAADDGIRGNDSVRIGDPDATDYSTLSVTVNTNNGSNGGDGIKSNSTETDKGYITINGGTVNIN
;
A
#
# COMPACT_ATOMS: atom_id res chain seq x y z
N ASP A 1 48.92 -16.59 -18.87
CA ASP A 1 49.59 -17.70 -18.18
C ASP A 1 49.26 -17.90 -16.71
N CYS A 2 48.54 -17.01 -16.12
CA CYS A 2 48.13 -17.11 -14.69
C CYS A 2 46.68 -17.60 -14.47
N VAL A 3 45.91 -17.81 -15.52
CA VAL A 3 44.51 -18.25 -15.46
C VAL A 3 44.38 -19.76 -15.72
N GLN A 4 45.30 -20.37 -16.45
CA GLN A 4 45.27 -21.81 -16.72
C GLN A 4 45.77 -22.70 -15.58
N SER A 5 46.56 -22.19 -14.65
CA SER A 5 47.07 -23.00 -13.52
C SER A 5 46.06 -23.18 -12.37
N ARG A 6 44.96 -22.39 -12.35
CA ARG A 6 43.92 -22.54 -11.31
C ARG A 6 42.81 -23.53 -11.68
N GLN A 7 42.61 -23.82 -12.96
CA GLN A 7 41.61 -24.80 -13.39
C GLN A 7 42.09 -26.27 -13.23
N ALA A 8 43.38 -26.50 -13.29
CA ALA A 8 43.94 -27.85 -13.11
C ALA A 8 43.90 -28.34 -11.65
N CYS A 9 43.93 -27.41 -10.68
CA CYS A 9 43.87 -27.75 -9.26
C CYS A 9 42.46 -28.06 -8.76
N PHE A 10 41.43 -27.59 -9.50
CA PHE A 10 40.02 -27.77 -9.09
C PHE A 10 39.43 -29.10 -9.57
N MET A 11 39.98 -29.68 -10.63
CA MET A 11 39.50 -30.98 -11.14
C MET A 11 40.13 -32.21 -10.45
N GLN A 12 41.20 -32.04 -9.71
CA GLN A 12 41.87 -33.14 -9.03
C GLN A 12 41.33 -33.48 -7.63
N CYS A 13 40.51 -32.58 -7.06
CA CYS A 13 39.86 -32.80 -5.77
C CYS A 13 38.54 -33.62 -5.84
N PHE A 14 38.03 -33.94 -7.03
CA PHE A 14 36.78 -34.70 -7.18
C PHE A 14 36.99 -36.23 -7.36
N HIS A 15 38.22 -36.72 -7.34
CA HIS A 15 38.48 -38.15 -7.64
C HIS A 15 39.05 -38.98 -6.49
N ASN A 16 39.26 -38.39 -5.31
CA ASN A 16 39.68 -39.18 -4.13
C ASN A 16 38.71 -38.94 -2.95
N SER A 17 38.26 -40.02 -2.37
CA SER A 17 37.24 -40.14 -1.36
C SER A 17 37.43 -39.20 -0.17
N ALA A 18 36.30 -38.67 0.32
CA ALA A 18 36.14 -37.66 1.35
C ALA A 18 36.71 -37.97 2.77
N THR A 19 37.60 -38.93 2.92
CA THR A 19 38.07 -39.38 4.24
C THR A 19 39.44 -38.83 4.65
N ASP A 20 40.22 -38.28 3.74
CA ASP A 20 41.60 -37.89 4.07
C ASP A 20 41.82 -36.39 4.28
N CYS A 21 40.81 -35.55 3.99
CA CYS A 21 40.90 -34.07 4.23
C CYS A 21 40.49 -33.63 5.64
N ILE A 22 40.00 -34.50 6.51
CA ILE A 22 39.44 -34.14 7.81
C ILE A 22 40.42 -34.29 8.98
N LYS A 23 41.58 -34.90 8.76
CA LYS A 23 42.53 -35.20 9.86
C LYS A 23 43.54 -34.10 10.20
N GLY A 24 43.56 -32.99 9.47
CA GLY A 24 44.55 -31.91 9.69
C GLY A 24 44.12 -30.75 10.54
N GLU A 25 42.82 -30.52 10.72
CA GLU A 25 42.33 -29.27 11.30
C GLU A 25 41.52 -29.37 12.62
N VAL A 26 41.52 -30.54 13.28
CA VAL A 26 40.71 -30.77 14.48
C VAL A 26 41.32 -30.21 15.77
N ASN A 27 42.60 -29.79 15.76
CA ASN A 27 43.26 -29.34 16.99
C ASN A 27 43.16 -27.82 17.29
N ASP A 28 42.68 -26.99 16.37
CA ASP A 28 42.61 -25.53 16.58
C ASP A 28 41.20 -24.97 16.83
N MET A 29 40.16 -25.82 16.83
CA MET A 29 38.76 -25.38 16.93
C MET A 29 38.20 -25.30 18.36
N LYS A 30 39.01 -25.29 19.40
CA LYS A 30 38.52 -25.22 20.79
C LYS A 30 38.47 -23.79 21.38
N LYS A 31 38.67 -22.73 20.61
CA LYS A 31 38.71 -21.38 21.19
C LYS A 31 37.80 -20.29 20.57
N GLN A 32 36.97 -20.56 19.56
CA GLN A 32 35.96 -19.55 19.10
C GLN A 32 34.81 -20.19 18.29
N PRO A 33 33.61 -20.45 18.82
CA PRO A 33 32.54 -21.13 18.08
C PRO A 33 31.65 -20.28 17.19
N HIS A 34 31.76 -18.95 17.16
CA HIS A 34 30.69 -18.11 16.53
C HIS A 34 31.00 -17.44 15.17
N ARG A 35 32.16 -17.67 14.56
CA ARG A 35 32.52 -16.93 13.33
C ARG A 35 32.52 -17.75 12.01
N TYR A 36 32.30 -19.06 12.04
CA TYR A 36 32.43 -19.90 10.84
C TYR A 36 31.13 -20.34 10.16
N MET A 37 29.97 -20.20 10.81
CA MET A 37 28.67 -20.59 10.18
C MET A 37 28.11 -19.60 9.16
N ARG A 38 28.60 -18.35 9.13
CA ARG A 38 28.09 -17.33 8.17
C ARG A 38 28.71 -17.41 6.76
N LYS A 39 29.77 -18.16 6.55
CA LYS A 39 30.42 -18.21 5.23
C LYS A 39 29.96 -19.38 4.33
N THR A 40 29.25 -20.35 4.85
CA THR A 40 28.71 -21.46 4.05
C THR A 40 27.34 -21.19 3.44
N ALA A 41 26.54 -20.28 4.01
CA ALA A 41 25.24 -19.90 3.45
C ALA A 41 25.36 -19.00 2.19
N ALA A 42 26.41 -18.16 2.12
CA ALA A 42 26.64 -17.30 0.96
C ALA A 42 27.12 -18.04 -0.30
N GLY A 43 27.65 -19.26 -0.15
CA GLY A 43 28.13 -20.07 -1.28
C GLY A 43 27.01 -20.80 -2.05
N MET A 44 25.85 -21.02 -1.43
CA MET A 44 24.73 -21.71 -2.08
C MET A 44 23.79 -20.77 -2.82
N VAL A 45 23.76 -19.48 -2.47
CA VAL A 45 22.93 -18.48 -3.15
C VAL A 45 23.52 -18.08 -4.50
N ALA A 46 24.84 -18.15 -4.67
CA ALA A 46 25.49 -17.77 -5.93
C ALA A 46 25.33 -18.79 -7.08
N LEU A 47 24.90 -20.02 -6.80
CA LEU A 47 24.72 -21.07 -7.83
C LEU A 47 23.30 -21.08 -8.42
N SER A 48 22.33 -20.37 -7.81
CA SER A 48 20.96 -20.30 -8.29
C SER A 48 20.70 -19.16 -9.31
N MET A 49 21.65 -18.25 -9.49
CA MET A 49 21.49 -17.09 -10.41
C MET A 49 21.94 -17.31 -11.86
N LEU A 50 22.43 -18.49 -12.22
CA LEU A 50 23.01 -18.72 -13.58
C LEU A 50 22.11 -19.46 -14.56
N CYS A 51 20.83 -19.71 -14.23
CA CYS A 51 19.89 -20.40 -15.12
C CYS A 51 18.70 -19.55 -15.60
N ALA A 52 18.74 -18.22 -15.44
CA ALA A 52 17.65 -17.34 -15.84
C ALA A 52 17.85 -16.71 -17.24
N ALA A 53 18.30 -17.47 -18.23
CA ALA A 53 18.31 -17.01 -19.62
C ALA A 53 17.69 -18.05 -20.53
N ALA A 54 16.56 -17.66 -21.12
CA ALA A 54 15.83 -18.25 -22.22
C ALA A 54 14.63 -19.14 -21.89
N ILE A 55 13.44 -18.52 -21.81
CA ILE A 55 12.26 -19.05 -22.51
C ILE A 55 11.30 -17.87 -22.78
N PRO A 56 11.09 -17.42 -24.03
CA PRO A 56 9.93 -16.61 -24.37
C PRO A 56 8.84 -17.54 -24.92
N CYS A 57 7.71 -17.67 -24.24
CA CYS A 57 6.52 -18.19 -24.88
C CYS A 57 5.27 -17.58 -24.22
N VAL A 58 4.75 -16.55 -24.87
CA VAL A 58 3.42 -16.02 -24.60
C VAL A 58 2.41 -16.84 -25.38
N LEU A 59 1.51 -17.55 -24.73
CA LEU A 59 0.31 -18.12 -25.34
C LEU A 59 -0.90 -17.76 -24.49
N ALA A 60 -1.88 -17.15 -25.15
CA ALA A 60 -3.18 -16.78 -24.57
C ALA A 60 -3.95 -18.01 -24.11
N MET A 61 -4.57 -17.94 -22.94
CA MET A 61 -5.33 -19.03 -22.33
C MET A 61 -6.84 -18.84 -22.45
N PRO A 62 -7.61 -19.92 -22.66
CA PRO A 62 -9.05 -19.89 -22.48
C PRO A 62 -9.44 -20.05 -21.00
N ALA A 63 -10.50 -19.33 -20.59
CA ALA A 63 -11.05 -19.37 -19.25
C ALA A 63 -11.58 -20.75 -18.87
N GLY A 64 -11.08 -21.35 -17.79
CA GLY A 64 -11.59 -22.55 -17.18
C GLY A 64 -11.09 -22.67 -15.74
N ALA A 65 -12.03 -22.80 -14.81
CA ALA A 65 -11.98 -23.09 -13.38
C ALA A 65 -10.64 -22.77 -12.67
N ALA A 66 -10.67 -21.84 -11.72
CA ALA A 66 -9.58 -21.52 -10.84
C ALA A 66 -9.09 -22.80 -10.10
N SER A 67 -7.90 -23.26 -10.44
CA SER A 67 -7.19 -24.26 -9.65
C SER A 67 -6.36 -23.53 -8.59
N ALA A 68 -6.21 -24.14 -7.41
CA ALA A 68 -5.40 -23.56 -6.34
C ALA A 68 -3.97 -23.30 -6.82
N SER A 69 -3.42 -22.13 -6.53
CA SER A 69 -2.01 -21.81 -6.77
C SER A 69 -1.14 -22.84 -6.04
N GLY A 70 -0.16 -23.43 -6.75
CA GLY A 70 0.68 -24.47 -6.23
C GLY A 70 0.26 -25.92 -6.54
N ASP A 71 -0.96 -26.18 -7.00
CA ASP A 71 -1.43 -27.49 -7.46
C ASP A 71 -1.03 -27.72 -8.92
N LEU A 72 0.16 -28.29 -9.13
CA LEU A 72 0.72 -28.50 -10.46
C LEU A 72 0.23 -29.81 -11.11
N ASN A 73 -0.13 -30.83 -10.31
CA ASN A 73 -0.63 -32.09 -10.81
C ASN A 73 -2.14 -32.09 -11.07
N GLY A 74 -2.87 -31.11 -10.50
CA GLY A 74 -4.31 -30.91 -10.69
C GLY A 74 -5.18 -31.86 -9.88
N ASP A 75 -4.67 -32.43 -8.78
CA ASP A 75 -5.39 -33.35 -7.90
C ASP A 75 -6.22 -32.61 -6.81
N GLY A 76 -6.13 -31.28 -6.74
CA GLY A 76 -6.84 -30.43 -5.80
C GLY A 76 -6.09 -30.20 -4.49
N SER A 77 -4.87 -30.71 -4.35
CA SER A 77 -4.04 -30.59 -3.15
C SER A 77 -2.63 -30.11 -3.51
N VAL A 78 -2.02 -29.27 -2.68
CA VAL A 78 -0.63 -28.85 -2.85
C VAL A 78 0.27 -29.75 -2.02
N THR A 79 1.07 -30.59 -2.69
CA THR A 79 1.83 -31.69 -2.06
C THR A 79 3.30 -31.75 -2.55
N ALA A 80 4.08 -32.67 -2.00
CA ALA A 80 5.43 -32.93 -2.45
C ALA A 80 5.51 -33.35 -3.93
N ALA A 81 4.42 -33.90 -4.49
CA ALA A 81 4.34 -34.26 -5.90
C ALA A 81 4.40 -33.02 -6.80
N ASP A 82 3.76 -31.91 -6.38
CA ASP A 82 3.78 -30.64 -7.11
C ASP A 82 5.16 -29.99 -7.07
N ALA A 83 5.81 -30.01 -5.91
CA ALA A 83 7.19 -29.53 -5.81
C ALA A 83 8.17 -30.34 -6.65
N ALA A 84 7.95 -31.66 -6.80
CA ALA A 84 8.76 -32.50 -7.68
C ALA A 84 8.54 -32.16 -9.15
N ILE A 85 7.31 -31.83 -9.57
CA ILE A 85 7.00 -31.35 -10.93
C ILE A 85 7.72 -30.04 -11.22
N LEU A 86 7.62 -29.06 -10.30
CA LEU A 86 8.30 -27.78 -10.47
C LEU A 86 9.82 -27.94 -10.47
N GLN A 87 10.36 -28.76 -9.56
CA GLN A 87 11.81 -29.02 -9.50
C GLN A 87 12.33 -29.65 -10.79
N THR A 88 11.65 -30.65 -11.36
CA THR A 88 12.07 -31.30 -12.61
C THR A 88 11.97 -30.34 -13.80
N ALA A 89 11.01 -29.43 -13.79
CA ALA A 89 10.90 -28.38 -14.80
C ALA A 89 12.03 -27.36 -14.71
N LEU A 90 12.36 -26.88 -13.51
CA LEU A 90 13.46 -25.93 -13.29
C LEU A 90 14.83 -26.54 -13.60
N LEU A 91 15.00 -27.86 -13.43
CA LEU A 91 16.20 -28.60 -13.84
C LEU A 91 16.25 -28.90 -15.35
N GLY A 92 15.22 -28.48 -16.11
CA GLY A 92 15.15 -28.69 -17.56
C GLY A 92 14.80 -30.12 -17.99
N SER A 93 14.46 -31.01 -17.04
CA SER A 93 14.12 -32.40 -17.31
C SER A 93 12.68 -32.60 -17.80
N SER A 94 11.81 -31.61 -17.60
CA SER A 94 10.44 -31.59 -18.10
C SER A 94 10.02 -30.16 -18.48
N LYS A 95 8.90 -30.01 -19.20
CA LYS A 95 8.29 -28.71 -19.49
C LYS A 95 6.95 -28.62 -18.78
N LEU A 96 6.68 -27.49 -18.15
CA LEU A 96 5.35 -27.21 -17.60
C LEU A 96 4.36 -26.93 -18.74
N THR A 97 3.14 -27.45 -18.60
CA THR A 97 2.00 -27.02 -19.41
C THR A 97 1.62 -25.58 -19.05
N ALA A 98 0.84 -24.90 -19.86
CA ALA A 98 0.41 -23.52 -19.59
C ALA A 98 -0.33 -23.41 -18.24
N ARG A 99 -1.17 -24.41 -17.88
CA ARG A 99 -1.86 -24.48 -16.58
C ARG A 99 -0.87 -24.66 -15.43
N GLN A 100 0.08 -25.58 -15.58
CA GLN A 100 1.10 -25.82 -14.56
C GLN A 100 1.99 -24.60 -14.36
N TYR A 101 2.32 -23.86 -15.44
CA TYR A 101 3.09 -22.63 -15.36
C TYR A 101 2.35 -21.55 -14.54
N ALA A 102 1.06 -21.37 -14.80
CA ALA A 102 0.23 -20.42 -14.05
C ALA A 102 0.08 -20.79 -12.57
N ASN A 103 0.01 -22.12 -12.26
CA ASN A 103 -0.06 -22.59 -10.88
C ASN A 103 1.31 -22.63 -10.18
N ALA A 104 2.39 -22.60 -10.94
CA ALA A 104 3.75 -22.67 -10.42
C ALA A 104 4.31 -21.33 -9.93
N ASP A 105 3.79 -20.21 -10.42
CA ASP A 105 4.08 -18.88 -9.93
C ASP A 105 3.31 -18.64 -8.61
N VAL A 106 3.82 -19.25 -7.55
CA VAL A 106 3.22 -19.16 -6.20
C VAL A 106 3.69 -17.92 -5.43
N THR A 107 4.68 -17.20 -5.95
CA THR A 107 5.11 -15.91 -5.41
C THR A 107 4.34 -14.74 -6.04
N GLY A 108 3.69 -14.95 -7.19
CA GLY A 108 2.93 -13.92 -7.91
C GLY A 108 3.83 -12.86 -8.58
N ASP A 109 5.13 -13.17 -8.78
CA ASP A 109 6.09 -12.22 -9.37
C ASP A 109 6.13 -12.28 -10.92
N GLY A 110 5.31 -13.14 -11.54
CA GLY A 110 5.21 -13.34 -12.98
C GLY A 110 6.30 -14.23 -13.57
N ALA A 111 7.21 -14.77 -12.76
CA ALA A 111 8.33 -15.60 -13.20
C ALA A 111 8.41 -16.91 -12.43
N VAL A 112 8.32 -18.05 -13.10
CA VAL A 112 8.48 -19.36 -12.47
C VAL A 112 9.97 -19.70 -12.32
N ASN A 113 10.46 -19.73 -11.08
CA ASN A 113 11.89 -19.87 -10.76
C ASN A 113 12.13 -20.60 -9.42
N GLY A 114 13.37 -20.53 -8.90
CA GLY A 114 13.76 -21.19 -7.64
C GLY A 114 13.07 -20.62 -6.40
N LEU A 115 12.57 -19.37 -6.45
CA LEU A 115 11.82 -18.77 -5.35
C LEU A 115 10.45 -19.43 -5.22
N ASP A 116 9.78 -19.72 -6.36
CA ASP A 116 8.50 -20.45 -6.36
C ASP A 116 8.67 -21.88 -5.84
N LEU A 117 9.73 -22.55 -6.22
CA LEU A 117 10.02 -23.87 -5.65
C LEU A 117 10.28 -23.81 -4.14
N SER A 118 10.99 -22.78 -3.69
CA SER A 118 11.19 -22.54 -2.25
C SER A 118 9.86 -22.26 -1.55
N ARG A 119 9.03 -21.39 -2.12
CA ARG A 119 7.72 -21.06 -1.58
C ARG A 119 6.77 -22.26 -1.62
N LEU A 120 6.74 -23.00 -2.72
CA LEU A 120 5.93 -24.21 -2.85
C LEU A 120 6.34 -25.28 -1.81
N ARG A 121 7.63 -25.44 -1.56
CA ARG A 121 8.13 -26.32 -0.49
C ARG A 121 7.74 -25.82 0.91
N GLN A 122 7.69 -24.53 1.13
CA GLN A 122 7.17 -23.96 2.38
C GLN A 122 5.66 -24.23 2.53
N MET A 123 4.89 -24.12 1.44
CA MET A 123 3.45 -24.46 1.45
C MET A 123 3.21 -25.95 1.73
N ILE A 124 4.10 -26.83 1.25
CA ILE A 124 4.03 -28.28 1.43
C ILE A 124 4.62 -28.71 2.79
N ALA A 125 5.54 -27.95 3.35
CA ALA A 125 6.06 -28.17 4.68
C ALA A 125 4.99 -27.88 5.75
N THR A 126 3.79 -28.48 5.56
CA THR A 126 2.95 -28.81 6.69
C THR A 126 3.79 -29.71 7.58
N VAL A 127 4.02 -29.27 8.80
CA VAL A 127 4.59 -30.10 9.87
C VAL A 127 3.97 -31.50 9.75
N PRO A 128 4.76 -32.57 9.83
CA PRO A 128 4.19 -33.89 10.00
C PRO A 128 3.39 -33.87 11.31
N VAL A 129 2.08 -33.71 11.20
CA VAL A 129 1.15 -33.48 12.31
C VAL A 129 0.75 -34.81 12.96
N SER A 130 1.53 -35.87 12.76
CA SER A 130 1.23 -37.18 13.33
C SER A 130 1.16 -37.20 14.87
N ASP A 131 1.71 -36.17 15.53
CA ASP A 131 1.73 -36.08 16.99
C ASP A 131 1.08 -34.77 17.51
N ALA A 132 0.39 -33.99 16.68
CA ALA A 132 -0.31 -32.78 17.11
C ALA A 132 -1.67 -33.10 17.72
N ILE A 133 -1.98 -32.39 18.79
CA ILE A 133 -3.34 -32.40 19.37
C ILE A 133 -4.22 -31.46 18.53
N ALA A 134 -5.36 -31.94 18.06
CA ALA A 134 -6.26 -31.15 17.25
C ALA A 134 -7.35 -30.48 18.13
N ILE A 135 -7.52 -29.18 17.94
CA ILE A 135 -8.51 -28.34 18.62
C ILE A 135 -9.46 -27.77 17.58
N HIS A 136 -10.73 -28.15 17.68
CA HIS A 136 -11.79 -27.70 16.77
C HIS A 136 -12.71 -26.72 17.49
N LEU A 137 -12.75 -25.49 17.02
CA LEU A 137 -13.52 -24.39 17.60
C LEU A 137 -14.92 -24.36 17.01
N SER A 138 -15.95 -24.26 17.86
CA SER A 138 -17.30 -24.00 17.39
C SER A 138 -18.14 -23.29 18.45
N ASP A 139 -19.19 -22.56 18.05
CA ASP A 139 -20.10 -21.91 18.99
C ASP A 139 -20.91 -22.89 19.85
N SER A 140 -21.03 -24.14 19.43
CA SER A 140 -21.63 -25.23 20.21
C SER A 140 -20.67 -25.82 21.25
N GLY A 141 -19.38 -25.48 21.19
CA GLY A 141 -18.34 -25.95 22.10
C GLY A 141 -17.03 -26.25 21.39
N ILE A 142 -15.98 -26.47 22.15
CA ILE A 142 -14.65 -26.83 21.68
C ILE A 142 -14.48 -28.34 21.82
N THR A 143 -13.98 -29.00 20.78
CA THR A 143 -13.60 -30.42 20.84
C THR A 143 -12.11 -30.58 20.65
N VAL A 144 -11.54 -31.58 21.34
CA VAL A 144 -10.10 -31.87 21.28
C VAL A 144 -9.91 -33.32 20.90
N GLU A 145 -9.03 -33.57 19.93
CA GLU A 145 -8.68 -34.91 19.46
C GLU A 145 -7.16 -35.15 19.62
N GLY A 146 -6.79 -36.40 19.87
CA GLY A 146 -5.38 -36.81 19.95
C GLY A 146 -4.67 -36.49 21.27
N ASP A 147 -5.33 -35.89 22.27
CA ASP A 147 -4.74 -35.63 23.57
C ASP A 147 -4.68 -36.89 24.45
N THR A 148 -3.68 -37.72 24.21
CA THR A 148 -3.45 -38.94 25.00
C THR A 148 -2.78 -38.69 26.34
N LYS A 149 -2.25 -37.48 26.57
CA LYS A 149 -1.51 -37.08 27.77
C LYS A 149 -2.35 -36.27 28.76
N GLY A 150 -3.54 -35.80 28.34
CA GLY A 150 -4.39 -34.95 29.17
C GLY A 150 -3.79 -33.57 29.44
N VAL A 151 -3.11 -33.02 28.44
CA VAL A 151 -2.45 -31.69 28.52
C VAL A 151 -3.38 -30.56 28.06
N THR A 152 -4.60 -30.89 27.65
CA THR A 152 -5.64 -29.91 27.32
C THR A 152 -6.86 -30.08 28.23
N ALA A 153 -7.52 -28.97 28.53
CA ALA A 153 -8.78 -28.97 29.29
C ALA A 153 -9.75 -27.98 28.66
N VAL A 154 -10.99 -28.40 28.46
CA VAL A 154 -12.06 -27.53 27.92
C VAL A 154 -13.02 -27.15 29.04
N SER A 155 -13.27 -25.85 29.20
CA SER A 155 -14.27 -25.30 30.09
C SER A 155 -15.08 -24.22 29.42
N GLY A 156 -16.34 -24.51 29.13
CA GLY A 156 -17.18 -23.61 28.32
C GLY A 156 -16.61 -23.39 26.92
N LYS A 157 -16.30 -22.15 26.59
CA LYS A 157 -15.67 -21.74 25.32
C LYS A 157 -14.15 -21.48 25.45
N THR A 158 -13.51 -21.97 26.51
CA THR A 158 -12.06 -21.85 26.71
C THR A 158 -11.43 -23.23 26.62
N VAL A 159 -10.38 -23.36 25.83
CA VAL A 159 -9.45 -24.50 25.86
C VAL A 159 -8.16 -24.06 26.53
N THR A 160 -7.75 -24.77 27.59
CA THR A 160 -6.48 -24.54 28.28
C THR A 160 -5.46 -25.57 27.82
N ILE A 161 -4.28 -25.10 27.40
CA ILE A 161 -3.10 -25.89 27.04
C ILE A 161 -2.10 -25.78 28.17
N SER A 162 -1.69 -26.91 28.77
CA SER A 162 -0.87 -26.94 29.98
C SER A 162 0.55 -27.50 29.77
N ALA A 163 0.93 -27.84 28.55
CA ALA A 163 2.28 -28.31 28.24
C ALA A 163 2.74 -27.82 26.85
N SER A 164 4.06 -27.79 26.65
CA SER A 164 4.66 -27.58 25.33
C SER A 164 4.24 -28.67 24.35
N GLY A 165 4.30 -28.37 23.05
CA GLY A 165 3.92 -29.31 22.01
C GLY A 165 3.29 -28.63 20.78
N ASN A 166 2.77 -29.47 19.88
CA ASN A 166 2.14 -29.04 18.65
C ASN A 166 0.63 -29.18 18.75
N TYR A 167 -0.10 -28.11 18.43
CA TYR A 167 -1.56 -28.02 18.49
C TYR A 167 -2.08 -27.47 17.18
N THR A 168 -2.89 -28.24 16.46
CA THR A 168 -3.63 -27.70 15.29
C THR A 168 -4.93 -27.08 15.77
N VAL A 169 -5.27 -25.95 15.21
CA VAL A 169 -6.50 -25.22 15.58
C VAL A 169 -7.25 -24.84 14.30
N ASP A 170 -8.52 -25.17 14.26
CA ASP A 170 -9.43 -24.77 13.19
C ASP A 170 -10.82 -24.39 13.71
N GLY A 171 -11.67 -23.89 12.82
CA GLY A 171 -13.07 -23.60 13.10
C GLY A 171 -13.36 -22.16 13.51
N THR A 172 -14.61 -21.93 13.95
CA THR A 172 -15.15 -20.61 14.26
C THR A 172 -15.79 -20.59 15.63
N ILE A 173 -15.46 -19.58 16.44
CA ILE A 173 -16.04 -19.42 17.79
C ILE A 173 -16.19 -17.93 18.15
N THR A 174 -17.34 -17.59 18.74
CA THR A 174 -17.62 -16.28 19.33
C THR A 174 -17.42 -16.33 20.83
N ASP A 175 -16.71 -15.37 21.41
CA ASP A 175 -16.35 -15.30 22.83
C ASP A 175 -15.63 -16.56 23.34
N GLY A 176 -14.79 -17.12 22.46
CA GLY A 176 -13.92 -18.25 22.77
C GLY A 176 -12.49 -17.81 23.07
N GLN A 177 -11.75 -18.66 23.78
CA GLN A 177 -10.36 -18.39 24.14
C GLN A 177 -9.48 -19.65 24.04
N ILE A 178 -8.30 -19.49 23.51
CA ILE A 178 -7.18 -20.43 23.65
C ILE A 178 -6.26 -19.90 24.75
N LEU A 179 -6.25 -20.57 25.90
CA LEU A 179 -5.41 -20.24 27.05
C LEU A 179 -4.22 -21.19 27.09
N VAL A 180 -3.02 -20.65 26.97
CA VAL A 180 -1.77 -21.37 27.19
C VAL A 180 -1.28 -21.07 28.60
N ASN A 181 -1.22 -22.09 29.44
CA ASN A 181 -0.83 -21.97 30.83
C ASN A 181 -0.01 -23.19 31.31
N VAL A 182 1.26 -23.20 30.94
CA VAL A 182 2.24 -24.20 31.35
C VAL A 182 2.63 -23.94 32.81
N ALA A 183 2.47 -24.94 33.68
CA ALA A 183 2.62 -24.76 35.10
C ALA A 183 4.05 -24.35 35.54
N ASP A 184 5.06 -24.87 34.88
CA ASP A 184 6.46 -24.52 35.10
C ASP A 184 7.18 -24.35 33.74
N PRO A 185 7.16 -23.14 33.16
CA PRO A 185 7.76 -22.88 31.86
C PRO A 185 9.31 -22.92 31.90
N THR A 186 9.93 -22.99 33.07
CA THR A 186 11.38 -23.19 33.17
C THR A 186 11.77 -24.66 33.10
N ALA A 187 10.93 -25.54 33.58
CA ALA A 187 11.09 -26.98 33.46
C ALA A 187 10.59 -27.50 32.09
N ASP A 188 9.52 -26.92 31.56
CA ASP A 188 8.99 -27.15 30.20
C ASP A 188 9.23 -25.90 29.34
N SER A 189 10.49 -25.68 28.96
CA SER A 189 10.94 -24.50 28.21
C SER A 189 10.73 -24.60 26.71
N ASP A 190 10.20 -25.72 26.21
CA ASP A 190 9.87 -25.89 24.81
C ASP A 190 8.67 -25.01 24.41
N ALA A 191 8.48 -24.81 23.13
CA ALA A 191 7.42 -23.96 22.64
C ALA A 191 6.05 -24.64 22.67
N VAL A 192 5.01 -23.90 23.02
CA VAL A 192 3.65 -24.23 22.63
C VAL A 192 3.43 -23.70 21.21
N SER A 193 3.25 -24.61 20.24
CA SER A 193 3.13 -24.28 18.83
C SER A 193 1.69 -24.46 18.37
N LEU A 194 1.02 -23.37 18.04
CA LEU A 194 -0.35 -23.35 17.50
C LEU A 194 -0.30 -23.25 15.98
N TYR A 195 -0.84 -24.23 15.29
CA TYR A 195 -1.01 -24.26 13.84
C TYR A 195 -2.43 -23.81 13.51
N LEU A 196 -2.60 -22.55 13.17
CA LEU A 196 -3.91 -21.95 12.85
C LEU A 196 -4.27 -22.28 11.39
N GLN A 197 -5.40 -22.93 11.19
CA GLN A 197 -5.83 -23.47 9.89
C GLN A 197 -7.25 -22.97 9.56
N GLY A 198 -7.37 -21.71 9.13
CA GLY A 198 -8.66 -21.09 8.83
C GLY A 198 -9.48 -20.78 10.10
N VAL A 199 -8.82 -20.34 11.15
CA VAL A 199 -9.44 -19.99 12.44
C VAL A 199 -10.20 -18.67 12.34
N THR A 200 -11.43 -18.64 12.88
CA THR A 200 -12.16 -17.38 13.09
C THR A 200 -12.57 -17.27 14.55
N MET A 201 -12.08 -16.26 15.25
CA MET A 201 -12.44 -15.99 16.65
C MET A 201 -12.89 -14.54 16.81
N THR A 202 -13.95 -14.34 17.59
CA THR A 202 -14.44 -13.02 17.98
C THR A 202 -14.54 -12.92 19.49
N SER A 203 -14.05 -11.82 20.07
CA SER A 203 -14.22 -11.49 21.49
C SER A 203 -15.05 -10.21 21.62
N SER A 204 -16.17 -10.27 22.35
CA SER A 204 -16.99 -9.10 22.67
C SER A 204 -16.66 -8.53 24.07
N THR A 205 -15.89 -9.27 24.85
CA THR A 205 -15.55 -8.93 26.24
C THR A 205 -14.18 -8.27 26.41
N GLY A 206 -13.37 -8.22 25.33
CA GLY A 206 -11.98 -7.79 25.38
C GLY A 206 -11.01 -8.82 25.95
N ALA A 207 -11.48 -10.04 26.25
CA ALA A 207 -10.58 -11.14 26.56
C ALA A 207 -9.78 -11.53 25.31
N PRO A 208 -8.46 -11.81 25.45
CA PRO A 208 -7.67 -12.26 24.32
C PRO A 208 -8.26 -13.51 23.65
N CYS A 209 -8.31 -13.53 22.32
CA CYS A 209 -8.63 -14.75 21.58
C CYS A 209 -7.55 -15.83 21.85
N ILE A 210 -6.28 -15.42 21.90
CA ILE A 210 -5.15 -16.28 22.28
C ILE A 210 -4.41 -15.63 23.43
N LEU A 211 -4.39 -16.30 24.56
CA LEU A 211 -3.74 -15.86 25.79
C LEU A 211 -2.58 -16.79 26.16
N GLY A 212 -1.34 -16.34 26.01
CA GLY A 212 -0.13 -16.99 26.51
C GLY A 212 0.17 -16.52 27.94
N GLN A 213 -0.57 -17.04 28.91
CA GLN A 213 -0.39 -16.66 30.31
C GLN A 213 0.92 -17.18 30.91
N SER A 214 1.35 -18.38 30.49
CA SER A 214 2.59 -18.99 30.93
C SER A 214 3.06 -20.00 29.88
N ALA A 215 4.23 -19.79 29.30
CA ALA A 215 4.89 -20.72 28.38
C ALA A 215 6.38 -20.36 28.26
N GLY A 216 7.23 -21.31 27.87
CA GLY A 216 8.58 -20.99 27.43
C GLY A 216 8.58 -20.09 26.19
N LYS A 217 7.72 -20.43 25.21
CA LYS A 217 7.46 -19.62 24.00
C LYS A 217 6.09 -19.96 23.41
N LEU A 218 5.41 -18.97 22.87
CA LEU A 218 4.20 -19.14 22.05
C LEU A 218 4.55 -18.96 20.57
N LYS A 219 4.37 -20.02 19.77
CA LYS A 219 4.60 -19.98 18.34
C LYS A 219 3.29 -20.13 17.57
N LEU A 220 3.09 -19.28 16.59
CA LEU A 220 1.94 -19.31 15.70
C LEU A 220 2.42 -19.65 14.28
N THR A 221 1.81 -20.65 13.68
CA THR A 221 2.04 -20.98 12.26
C THR A 221 0.68 -20.89 11.56
N CYS A 222 0.53 -19.95 10.64
CA CYS A 222 -0.73 -19.67 9.97
C CYS A 222 -0.77 -20.33 8.60
N SER A 223 -1.87 -21.04 8.31
CA SER A 223 -2.24 -21.52 6.98
C SER A 223 -3.69 -21.13 6.68
N GLY A 224 -4.03 -20.90 5.40
CA GLY A 224 -5.34 -20.36 5.04
C GLY A 224 -5.57 -18.94 5.59
N ILE A 225 -6.82 -18.55 5.73
CA ILE A 225 -7.21 -17.23 6.24
C ILE A 225 -7.62 -17.39 7.71
N ASN A 226 -6.89 -16.75 8.62
CA ASN A 226 -7.18 -16.72 10.04
C ASN A 226 -7.63 -15.32 10.43
N THR A 227 -8.73 -15.20 11.16
CA THR A 227 -9.32 -13.92 11.55
C THR A 227 -9.59 -13.89 13.05
N LEU A 228 -9.00 -12.92 13.73
CA LEU A 228 -9.21 -12.67 15.15
C LEU A 228 -9.77 -11.26 15.32
N THR A 229 -10.90 -11.14 15.99
CA THR A 229 -11.61 -9.87 16.15
C THR A 229 -11.92 -9.59 17.61
N ASP A 230 -11.58 -8.41 18.09
CA ASP A 230 -12.04 -7.85 19.36
C ASP A 230 -13.03 -6.71 19.08
N THR A 231 -14.23 -6.83 19.62
CA THR A 231 -15.31 -5.84 19.50
C THR A 231 -15.67 -5.21 20.85
N ALA A 232 -14.79 -5.34 21.84
CA ALA A 232 -15.01 -4.79 23.17
C ALA A 232 -15.16 -3.27 23.15
N ALA A 233 -16.05 -2.76 23.98
CA ALA A 233 -16.28 -1.31 24.15
C ALA A 233 -15.31 -0.64 25.16
N ALA A 234 -14.38 -1.40 25.75
CA ALA A 234 -13.41 -0.91 26.71
C ALA A 234 -12.13 -1.75 26.69
N VAL A 235 -11.02 -1.12 27.04
CA VAL A 235 -9.72 -1.78 27.17
C VAL A 235 -9.75 -2.80 28.30
N ASN A 236 -9.21 -3.99 28.05
CA ASN A 236 -8.95 -4.97 29.10
C ASN A 236 -7.69 -4.55 29.86
N ALA A 237 -7.84 -4.15 31.13
CA ALA A 237 -6.75 -3.59 31.94
C ALA A 237 -5.60 -4.59 32.19
N ASP A 238 -5.92 -5.88 32.31
CA ASP A 238 -4.95 -6.91 32.69
C ASP A 238 -4.24 -7.53 31.47
N THR A 239 -5.01 -7.79 30.40
CA THR A 239 -4.54 -8.50 29.21
C THR A 239 -4.99 -7.79 27.94
N SER A 240 -4.57 -6.53 27.76
CA SER A 240 -4.98 -5.71 26.62
C SER A 240 -4.32 -6.15 25.30
N GLY A 241 -4.81 -7.24 24.73
CA GLY A 241 -4.35 -7.75 23.43
C GLY A 241 -5.30 -8.79 22.86
N VAL A 242 -5.51 -8.80 21.53
CA VAL A 242 -6.26 -9.87 20.86
C VAL A 242 -5.45 -11.17 20.88
N ILE A 243 -4.15 -11.05 20.63
CA ILE A 243 -3.14 -12.05 20.98
C ILE A 243 -2.27 -11.44 22.08
N TYR A 244 -2.26 -12.06 23.24
CA TYR A 244 -1.51 -11.56 24.38
C TYR A 244 -0.61 -12.64 24.96
N GLY A 245 0.65 -12.31 25.26
CA GLY A 245 1.62 -13.20 25.88
C GLY A 245 2.38 -12.56 27.03
N ASP A 246 2.47 -13.30 28.17
CA ASP A 246 3.46 -13.05 29.22
C ASP A 246 4.83 -13.70 28.88
N CYS A 247 5.00 -14.14 27.63
CA CYS A 247 6.16 -14.83 27.07
C CYS A 247 6.42 -14.37 25.63
N ASP A 248 7.52 -14.83 25.03
CA ASP A 248 7.82 -14.61 23.62
C ASP A 248 6.67 -15.04 22.70
N ILE A 249 6.31 -14.20 21.74
CA ILE A 249 5.36 -14.53 20.67
C ILE A 249 6.12 -14.58 19.35
N THR A 250 5.99 -15.67 18.63
CA THR A 250 6.61 -15.81 17.31
C THR A 250 5.59 -16.25 16.26
N VAL A 251 5.37 -15.46 15.22
CA VAL A 251 4.76 -15.93 13.96
C VAL A 251 5.88 -16.54 13.12
N THR A 252 5.76 -17.83 12.85
CA THR A 252 6.89 -18.60 12.30
C THR A 252 7.08 -18.36 10.80
N LYS A 253 8.30 -18.57 10.32
CA LYS A 253 8.64 -18.50 8.88
C LYS A 253 7.90 -19.52 8.00
N ASN A 254 7.29 -20.54 8.62
CA ASN A 254 6.48 -21.54 7.93
C ASN A 254 5.03 -21.08 7.75
N SER A 255 4.65 -19.90 8.25
CA SER A 255 3.35 -19.30 8.00
C SER A 255 3.25 -18.94 6.52
N THR A 256 2.25 -19.51 5.85
CA THR A 256 1.96 -19.31 4.42
C THR A 256 0.59 -18.68 4.22
N GLY A 257 -0.19 -18.60 5.28
CA GLY A 257 -1.54 -18.03 5.29
C GLY A 257 -1.56 -16.60 5.81
N THR A 258 -2.79 -16.08 5.88
CA THR A 258 -3.08 -14.73 6.36
C THR A 258 -3.51 -14.77 7.83
N LEU A 259 -3.06 -13.79 8.61
CA LEU A 259 -3.50 -13.50 9.96
C LEU A 259 -4.11 -12.09 9.99
N ASN A 260 -5.42 -12.02 9.96
CA ASN A 260 -6.17 -10.77 10.07
C ASN A 260 -6.54 -10.52 11.52
N ILE A 261 -6.17 -9.37 12.07
CA ILE A 261 -6.53 -8.98 13.43
C ILE A 261 -7.21 -7.61 13.39
N THR A 262 -8.41 -7.56 13.96
CA THR A 262 -9.15 -6.30 14.13
C THR A 262 -9.45 -6.11 15.61
N SER A 263 -9.19 -4.93 16.14
CA SER A 263 -9.50 -4.62 17.54
C SER A 263 -10.10 -3.23 17.67
N SER A 264 -11.17 -3.11 18.44
CA SER A 264 -11.81 -1.83 18.74
C SER A 264 -11.07 -1.05 19.82
N MET A 265 -10.57 -1.70 20.88
CA MET A 265 -10.03 -1.01 22.05
C MET A 265 -8.68 -1.56 22.53
N ASN A 266 -8.32 -2.78 22.17
CA ASN A 266 -7.12 -3.44 22.68
C ASN A 266 -6.02 -3.50 21.60
N THR A 267 -4.76 -3.63 22.02
CA THR A 267 -3.64 -3.91 21.14
C THR A 267 -3.90 -5.19 20.33
N ALA A 268 -3.52 -5.25 19.05
CA ALA A 268 -3.77 -6.46 18.27
C ALA A 268 -2.84 -7.61 18.70
N ILE A 269 -1.52 -7.38 18.75
CA ILE A 269 -0.54 -8.35 19.26
C ILE A 269 0.30 -7.69 20.34
N ARG A 270 0.25 -8.25 21.55
CA ARG A 270 1.01 -7.74 22.69
C ARG A 270 1.78 -8.84 23.39
N SER A 271 3.07 -8.61 23.61
CA SER A 271 3.90 -9.45 24.47
C SER A 271 4.52 -8.64 25.62
N LYS A 272 4.64 -9.24 26.80
CA LYS A 272 5.50 -8.73 27.88
C LYS A 272 6.98 -9.06 27.69
N ASP A 273 7.30 -9.77 26.65
CA ASP A 273 8.65 -10.16 26.25
C ASP A 273 8.88 -9.81 24.77
N ASP A 274 9.49 -10.68 23.99
CA ASP A 274 9.79 -10.48 22.58
C ASP A 274 8.60 -10.78 21.64
N ILE A 275 8.56 -10.10 20.50
CA ILE A 275 7.70 -10.46 19.37
C ILE A 275 8.58 -10.66 18.14
N LYS A 276 8.37 -11.81 17.43
CA LYS A 276 9.03 -12.11 16.16
C LYS A 276 8.04 -12.48 15.08
N LEU A 277 8.09 -11.76 13.95
CA LEU A 277 7.21 -11.97 12.81
C LEU A 277 8.07 -12.44 11.62
N ASN A 278 8.14 -13.75 11.42
CA ASN A 278 9.11 -14.35 10.50
C ASN A 278 8.47 -14.89 9.20
N GLY A 279 7.15 -14.73 9.03
CA GLY A 279 6.47 -15.18 7.80
C GLY A 279 4.96 -14.93 7.83
N GLY A 280 4.30 -15.26 6.72
CA GLY A 280 2.86 -15.04 6.52
C GLY A 280 2.51 -13.60 6.16
N ASP A 281 1.23 -13.41 5.83
CA ASP A 281 0.63 -12.10 5.58
C ASP A 281 -0.15 -11.68 6.84
N ILE A 282 0.31 -10.65 7.53
CA ILE A 282 -0.26 -10.16 8.79
C ILE A 282 -0.93 -8.82 8.52
N SER A 283 -2.25 -8.76 8.67
CA SER A 283 -3.04 -7.56 8.47
C SER A 283 -3.71 -7.14 9.79
N ILE A 284 -3.41 -5.95 10.26
CA ILE A 284 -3.89 -5.44 11.54
C ILE A 284 -4.64 -4.14 11.35
N ASN A 285 -5.83 -4.05 11.96
CA ASN A 285 -6.60 -2.82 12.06
C ASN A 285 -7.03 -2.58 13.52
N THR A 286 -6.45 -1.57 14.16
CA THR A 286 -6.87 -1.06 15.47
C THR A 286 -7.44 0.37 15.39
N ASP A 287 -7.62 0.92 14.18
CA ASP A 287 -8.27 2.21 13.90
C ASP A 287 -9.76 1.97 13.57
N VAL A 288 -10.49 1.31 14.47
CA VAL A 288 -11.90 0.93 14.28
C VAL A 288 -12.83 1.87 15.03
N ASP A 289 -12.41 2.33 16.21
CA ASP A 289 -13.14 3.27 17.06
C ASP A 289 -12.33 4.55 17.21
N ALA A 290 -12.92 5.69 16.90
CA ALA A 290 -12.28 7.01 17.00
C ALA A 290 -11.85 7.38 18.44
N THR A 291 -12.33 6.66 19.46
CA THR A 291 -11.93 6.83 20.85
C THR A 291 -10.84 5.87 21.29
N SER A 292 -10.42 4.96 20.41
CA SER A 292 -9.39 3.97 20.67
C SER A 292 -7.99 4.62 20.71
N ASP A 293 -7.16 4.15 21.65
CA ASP A 293 -5.73 4.48 21.74
C ASP A 293 -4.94 3.17 21.72
N ALA A 294 -5.27 2.31 20.76
CA ALA A 294 -4.75 0.95 20.66
C ALA A 294 -3.55 0.88 19.71
N ASP A 295 -2.41 0.42 20.24
CA ASP A 295 -1.26 0.05 19.43
C ASP A 295 -1.62 -1.15 18.52
N ALA A 296 -0.97 -1.28 17.38
CA ALA A 296 -1.16 -2.48 16.58
C ALA A 296 -0.31 -3.64 17.11
N ILE A 297 1.00 -3.46 17.24
CA ILE A 297 1.94 -4.48 17.72
C ILE A 297 2.83 -3.87 18.80
N ARG A 298 2.80 -4.47 19.98
CA ARG A 298 3.59 -3.99 21.11
C ARG A 298 4.36 -5.10 21.80
N ALA A 299 5.66 -5.06 21.74
CA ALA A 299 6.57 -5.84 22.56
C ALA A 299 7.02 -5.01 23.78
N ASN A 300 7.28 -5.68 24.88
CA ASN A 300 7.92 -5.03 26.03
C ASN A 300 9.44 -4.93 25.80
N ASN A 301 10.03 -5.97 25.24
CA ASN A 301 11.44 -6.05 24.86
C ASN A 301 11.58 -5.90 23.34
N THR A 302 12.22 -6.83 22.63
CA THR A 302 12.50 -6.72 21.19
C THR A 302 11.27 -7.01 20.31
N LEU A 303 11.10 -6.21 19.25
CA LEU A 303 10.20 -6.50 18.14
C LEU A 303 11.01 -6.74 16.88
N GLU A 304 10.93 -7.94 16.30
CA GLU A 304 11.68 -8.34 15.10
C GLU A 304 10.75 -8.75 13.96
N ILE A 305 11.01 -8.26 12.75
CA ILE A 305 10.35 -8.70 11.52
C ILE A 305 11.40 -9.26 10.57
N ASP A 306 11.30 -10.56 10.21
CA ASP A 306 12.20 -11.25 9.30
C ASP A 306 11.44 -12.12 8.31
N GLY A 307 10.94 -11.51 7.24
CA GLY A 307 10.28 -12.19 6.11
C GLY A 307 8.75 -12.11 6.09
N ALA A 308 8.10 -11.59 7.13
CA ALA A 308 6.66 -11.39 7.11
C ALA A 308 6.24 -10.21 6.22
N SER A 309 5.03 -10.30 5.65
CA SER A 309 4.31 -9.18 5.06
C SER A 309 3.38 -8.61 6.13
N VAL A 310 3.66 -7.40 6.61
CA VAL A 310 2.93 -6.77 7.72
C VAL A 310 2.26 -5.50 7.25
N THR A 311 0.94 -5.46 7.30
CA THR A 311 0.14 -4.26 6.99
C THR A 311 -0.60 -3.83 8.26
N VAL A 312 -0.41 -2.58 8.64
CA VAL A 312 -0.95 -2.02 9.87
C VAL A 312 -1.75 -0.75 9.59
N THR A 313 -2.95 -0.68 10.15
CA THR A 313 -3.68 0.57 10.38
C THR A 313 -3.98 0.65 11.88
N SER A 314 -3.52 1.70 12.56
CA SER A 314 -3.59 1.83 14.01
C SER A 314 -4.06 3.22 14.41
N SER A 315 -4.88 3.31 15.46
CA SER A 315 -5.26 4.59 16.08
C SER A 315 -4.14 5.20 16.93
N ALA A 316 -3.27 4.37 17.51
CA ALA A 316 -2.08 4.78 18.26
C ALA A 316 -0.79 4.40 17.52
N ASP A 317 0.13 3.65 18.19
CA ASP A 317 1.40 3.28 17.58
C ASP A 317 1.26 2.06 16.65
N GLY A 318 2.02 2.04 15.56
CA GLY A 318 2.01 0.91 14.63
C GLY A 318 2.83 -0.26 15.17
N LEU A 319 4.13 -0.09 15.26
CA LEU A 319 5.08 -1.05 15.84
C LEU A 319 5.75 -0.41 17.05
N LYS A 320 5.72 -1.10 18.19
CA LYS A 320 6.28 -0.57 19.43
C LYS A 320 7.11 -1.57 20.20
N SER A 321 8.35 -1.20 20.51
CA SER A 321 9.13 -1.79 21.57
C SER A 321 9.21 -0.81 22.75
N SER A 322 8.80 -1.27 23.95
CA SER A 322 8.69 -0.38 25.11
C SER A 322 10.01 -0.19 25.87
N LYS A 323 11.00 -1.09 25.67
CA LYS A 323 12.26 -1.08 26.42
C LYS A 323 13.51 -1.32 25.57
N GLU A 324 13.36 -1.95 24.42
CA GLU A 324 14.48 -2.40 23.60
C GLU A 324 14.30 -1.99 22.13
N ASP A 325 14.75 -2.82 21.21
CA ASP A 325 14.88 -2.53 19.80
C ASP A 325 13.62 -2.90 19.00
N VAL A 326 13.42 -2.17 17.90
CA VAL A 326 12.65 -2.65 16.75
C VAL A 326 13.62 -2.99 15.62
N SER A 327 13.55 -4.21 15.08
CA SER A 327 14.43 -4.70 14.02
C SER A 327 13.63 -5.20 12.82
N ILE A 328 13.88 -4.64 11.64
CA ILE A 328 13.29 -5.07 10.36
C ILE A 328 14.43 -5.61 9.49
N LEU A 329 14.50 -6.94 9.39
CA LEU A 329 15.59 -7.64 8.70
C LEU A 329 15.23 -7.94 7.25
N SER A 330 13.97 -8.25 6.98
CA SER A 330 13.43 -8.54 5.65
C SER A 330 11.90 -8.52 5.65
N GLY A 331 11.27 -8.68 4.47
CA GLY A 331 9.81 -8.69 4.32
C GLY A 331 9.25 -7.38 3.81
N LYS A 332 7.92 -7.23 3.90
CA LYS A 332 7.21 -6.01 3.49
C LYS A 332 6.44 -5.44 4.67
N VAL A 333 6.72 -4.21 5.04
CA VAL A 333 6.10 -3.55 6.18
C VAL A 333 5.42 -2.27 5.70
N SER A 334 4.11 -2.16 5.92
CA SER A 334 3.31 -1.00 5.56
C SER A 334 2.48 -0.55 6.76
N ILE A 335 2.73 0.65 7.26
CA ILE A 335 2.15 1.17 8.50
C ILE A 335 1.47 2.51 8.25
N LYS A 336 0.20 2.59 8.67
CA LYS A 336 -0.54 3.83 8.90
C LYS A 336 -0.88 3.88 10.39
N ALA A 337 -0.26 4.78 11.12
CA ALA A 337 -0.49 4.96 12.56
C ALA A 337 -1.14 6.30 12.88
N GLY A 338 -1.95 6.34 13.92
CA GLY A 338 -2.50 7.58 14.47
C GLY A 338 -1.42 8.42 15.11
N ASN A 339 -0.49 7.79 15.84
CA ASN A 339 0.63 8.39 16.53
C ASN A 339 1.97 7.98 15.87
N ASP A 340 2.77 7.11 16.48
CA ASP A 340 4.06 6.71 15.97
C ASP A 340 3.96 5.52 15.01
N ALA A 341 4.47 5.63 13.79
CA ALA A 341 4.44 4.47 12.91
C ALA A 341 5.36 3.36 13.44
N VAL A 342 6.57 3.71 13.90
CA VAL A 342 7.48 2.80 14.58
C VAL A 342 8.09 3.51 15.79
N GLN A 343 7.92 2.94 16.99
CA GLN A 343 8.54 3.41 18.22
C GLN A 343 9.49 2.34 18.79
N ALA A 344 10.74 2.72 19.04
CA ALA A 344 11.73 1.88 19.68
C ALA A 344 12.40 2.63 20.84
N ALA A 345 12.59 1.96 21.97
CA ALA A 345 13.21 2.58 23.12
C ALA A 345 14.73 2.75 22.96
N THR A 346 15.43 1.77 22.37
CA THR A 346 16.88 1.79 22.29
C THR A 346 17.41 1.90 20.87
N ALA A 347 16.90 1.09 19.92
CA ALA A 347 17.33 1.18 18.54
C ALA A 347 16.24 0.80 17.54
N LEU A 348 16.26 1.45 16.39
CA LEU A 348 15.54 1.02 15.21
C LEU A 348 16.55 0.55 14.15
N ASN A 349 16.56 -0.76 13.91
CA ASN A 349 17.48 -1.42 13.00
C ASN A 349 16.74 -1.87 11.74
N ILE A 350 17.06 -1.30 10.58
CA ILE A 350 16.51 -1.73 9.28
C ILE A 350 17.66 -2.24 8.43
N SER A 351 17.70 -3.54 8.19
CA SER A 351 18.77 -4.19 7.41
C SER A 351 18.29 -4.78 6.09
N GLY A 352 16.99 -4.74 5.81
CA GLY A 352 16.41 -5.23 4.56
C GLY A 352 14.91 -5.00 4.47
N GLY A 353 14.30 -5.53 3.39
CA GLY A 353 12.87 -5.43 3.14
C GLY A 353 12.41 -4.11 2.52
N THR A 354 11.09 -3.96 2.43
CA THR A 354 10.43 -2.73 1.98
C THR A 354 9.60 -2.18 3.12
N VAL A 355 9.88 -0.95 3.55
CA VAL A 355 9.25 -0.33 4.71
C VAL A 355 8.58 0.99 4.32
N THR A 356 7.27 1.05 4.48
CA THR A 356 6.49 2.31 4.39
C THR A 356 5.88 2.59 5.76
N ALA A 357 6.31 3.66 6.40
CA ALA A 357 5.88 4.04 7.74
C ALA A 357 5.30 5.46 7.73
N SER A 358 4.01 5.59 8.03
CA SER A 358 3.31 6.88 8.06
C SER A 358 2.60 7.06 9.40
N GLY A 359 2.86 8.15 10.09
CA GLY A 359 2.29 8.47 11.41
C GLY A 359 2.27 9.98 11.63
N ASP A 360 1.87 10.41 12.84
CA ASP A 360 2.20 11.76 13.26
C ASP A 360 3.72 11.90 13.41
N ARG A 361 4.39 10.82 13.80
CA ARG A 361 5.83 10.60 13.67
C ARG A 361 6.09 9.32 12.89
N GLY A 362 7.01 9.37 11.92
CA GLY A 362 7.36 8.20 11.11
C GLY A 362 8.14 7.17 11.91
N PHE A 363 9.23 7.61 12.54
CA PHE A 363 10.04 6.84 13.48
C PHE A 363 10.16 7.62 14.78
N THR A 364 10.06 6.94 15.91
CA THR A 364 10.28 7.52 17.24
C THR A 364 11.27 6.68 18.01
N LEU A 365 12.27 7.34 18.58
CA LEU A 365 13.30 6.75 19.41
C LEU A 365 13.37 7.54 20.71
N ASP A 366 13.71 6.87 21.82
CA ASP A 366 13.98 7.57 23.07
C ASP A 366 15.29 8.38 22.98
N GLU A 367 15.52 9.24 23.94
CA GLU A 367 16.74 10.07 23.98
C GLU A 367 18.00 9.20 23.89
N ASN A 368 18.89 9.52 22.95
CA ASN A 368 20.10 8.77 22.59
C ASN A 368 19.81 7.40 21.93
N GLY A 369 18.61 7.18 21.45
CA GLY A 369 18.29 6.00 20.65
C GLY A 369 19.09 5.96 19.34
N VAL A 370 19.32 4.75 18.83
CA VAL A 370 20.11 4.50 17.62
C VAL A 370 19.21 4.23 16.42
N LEU A 371 19.38 4.99 15.36
CA LEU A 371 18.81 4.64 14.05
C LEU A 371 19.91 3.99 13.19
N ALA A 372 19.70 2.75 12.75
CA ALA A 372 20.61 2.03 11.89
C ALA A 372 19.87 1.51 10.65
N ILE A 373 20.01 2.21 9.52
CA ILE A 373 19.52 1.78 8.22
C ILE A 373 20.71 1.26 7.41
N THR A 374 20.81 -0.06 7.29
CA THR A 374 21.93 -0.74 6.65
C THR A 374 21.52 -1.49 5.39
N GLY A 375 20.21 -1.57 5.10
CA GLY A 375 19.65 -2.22 3.91
C GLY A 375 18.17 -1.91 3.75
N GLY A 376 17.58 -2.40 2.65
CA GLY A 376 16.16 -2.24 2.32
C GLY A 376 15.80 -0.92 1.64
N ASP A 377 14.55 -0.85 1.21
CA ASP A 377 13.90 0.36 0.70
C ASP A 377 12.98 0.92 1.77
N VAL A 378 13.21 2.15 2.19
CA VAL A 378 12.56 2.75 3.35
C VAL A 378 11.96 4.10 2.99
N LEU A 379 10.68 4.27 3.28
CA LEU A 379 9.98 5.55 3.27
C LEU A 379 9.30 5.75 4.62
N ALA A 380 9.73 6.75 5.38
CA ALA A 380 9.03 7.19 6.57
C ALA A 380 8.49 8.61 6.38
N THR A 381 7.24 8.84 6.74
CA THR A 381 6.58 10.15 6.64
C THR A 381 5.93 10.54 7.96
N ALA A 382 5.93 11.83 8.25
CA ALA A 382 5.39 12.37 9.49
C ALA A 382 4.63 13.69 9.23
N THR A 383 3.67 14.01 10.11
CA THR A 383 2.97 15.30 10.12
C THR A 383 3.52 16.25 11.17
N ASP A 384 4.18 15.74 12.18
CA ASP A 384 4.67 16.51 13.34
C ASP A 384 6.21 16.59 13.33
N TYR A 385 6.91 15.56 13.79
CA TYR A 385 8.37 15.52 13.86
C TYR A 385 8.93 14.21 13.29
N ALA A 386 10.21 14.26 12.90
CA ALA A 386 10.90 13.07 12.38
C ALA A 386 11.01 11.96 13.43
N PHE A 387 11.43 12.30 14.67
CA PHE A 387 11.86 11.34 15.67
C PHE A 387 11.25 11.61 17.05
N GLY A 388 10.28 12.24 17.30
CA GLY A 388 9.70 12.46 18.61
C GLY A 388 10.31 13.63 19.38
N MET A 389 9.73 13.90 20.53
CA MET A 389 10.10 14.98 21.44
C MET A 389 10.31 14.43 22.85
N ASP A 390 11.19 15.05 23.59
CA ASP A 390 11.35 14.79 25.02
C ASP A 390 10.18 15.37 25.84
N SER A 391 10.17 15.09 27.14
CA SER A 391 9.13 15.57 28.05
C SER A 391 9.07 17.10 28.20
N ALA A 392 10.08 17.82 27.73
CA ALA A 392 10.14 19.28 27.71
C ALA A 392 9.69 19.88 26.35
N GLY A 393 9.35 19.05 25.37
CA GLY A 393 8.94 19.46 24.04
C GLY A 393 10.10 19.82 23.11
N ALA A 394 11.33 19.39 23.44
CA ALA A 394 12.48 19.54 22.55
C ALA A 394 12.64 18.29 21.67
N ALA A 395 13.12 18.47 20.45
CA ALA A 395 13.38 17.35 19.54
C ALA A 395 14.42 16.38 20.14
N VAL A 396 14.12 15.09 20.06
CA VAL A 396 15.00 14.02 20.56
C VAL A 396 16.26 13.94 19.70
N THR A 397 17.43 13.83 20.33
CA THR A 397 18.69 13.58 19.64
C THR A 397 18.82 12.08 19.38
N VAL A 398 18.98 11.71 18.11
CA VAL A 398 19.09 10.33 17.65
C VAL A 398 20.51 10.07 17.13
N ASP A 399 21.12 8.96 17.53
CA ASP A 399 22.39 8.50 16.98
C ASP A 399 22.15 7.79 15.64
N THR A 400 22.65 8.38 14.56
CA THR A 400 22.54 7.85 13.19
C THR A 400 23.84 7.23 12.67
N SER A 401 24.83 7.05 13.53
CA SER A 401 26.13 6.45 13.17
C SER A 401 26.01 5.00 12.66
N GLY A 402 24.90 4.32 12.97
CA GLY A 402 24.59 3.00 12.47
C GLY A 402 24.10 2.95 11.02
N CYS A 403 23.75 4.09 10.40
CA CYS A 403 23.31 4.13 9.01
C CYS A 403 24.49 3.97 8.05
N THR A 404 24.43 2.95 7.17
CA THR A 404 25.50 2.67 6.19
C THR A 404 25.07 2.86 4.74
N GLN A 405 23.77 2.97 4.47
CA GLN A 405 23.25 3.37 3.16
C GLN A 405 22.82 4.83 3.14
N GLY A 406 22.67 5.41 1.94
CA GLY A 406 22.27 6.80 1.78
C GLY A 406 20.84 7.05 2.27
N VAL A 407 20.66 8.09 3.07
CA VAL A 407 19.36 8.53 3.57
C VAL A 407 19.10 9.97 3.13
N VAL A 408 17.90 10.19 2.63
CA VAL A 408 17.39 11.51 2.26
C VAL A 408 16.32 11.91 3.25
N GLN A 409 16.40 13.13 3.76
CA GLN A 409 15.45 13.66 4.72
C GLN A 409 15.02 15.06 4.30
N LEU A 410 13.73 15.33 4.33
CA LEU A 410 13.14 16.61 3.97
C LEU A 410 12.07 17.01 4.97
N ASP A 411 12.07 18.29 5.32
CA ASP A 411 11.07 18.94 6.16
C ASP A 411 10.40 20.05 5.34
N TYR A 412 9.08 20.12 5.37
CA TYR A 412 8.31 21.04 4.56
C TYR A 412 7.45 21.95 5.42
N ALA A 413 7.36 23.22 4.99
CA ALA A 413 6.45 24.17 5.62
C ALA A 413 4.97 23.93 5.28
N ALA A 414 4.67 23.08 4.27
CA ALA A 414 3.32 22.78 3.82
C ALA A 414 3.04 21.28 3.81
N GLU A 415 1.81 20.90 4.17
CA GLU A 415 1.38 19.50 4.23
C GLU A 415 1.17 18.91 2.83
N TRP A 416 1.72 17.73 2.59
CA TRP A 416 1.57 16.96 1.37
C TRP A 416 0.47 15.88 1.51
N LYS A 417 -0.22 15.59 0.41
CA LYS A 417 -1.33 14.64 0.40
C LYS A 417 -0.85 13.19 0.40
N LYS A 418 -1.53 12.33 1.13
CA LYS A 418 -1.26 10.89 1.21
C LYS A 418 -1.38 10.14 -0.13
N SER A 419 -2.15 10.69 -1.10
CA SER A 419 -2.38 10.05 -2.41
C SER A 419 -1.22 10.24 -3.39
N ASN A 420 -0.22 11.04 -3.06
CA ASN A 420 0.90 11.31 -3.95
C ASN A 420 2.04 10.35 -3.63
N ALA A 421 2.38 9.48 -4.58
CA ALA A 421 3.54 8.62 -4.45
C ALA A 421 4.83 9.45 -4.29
N VAL A 422 5.70 9.00 -3.41
CA VAL A 422 7.06 9.53 -3.27
C VAL A 422 8.00 8.67 -4.09
N THR A 423 8.65 9.28 -5.07
CA THR A 423 9.60 8.62 -5.96
C THR A 423 11.02 9.09 -5.65
N LEU A 424 11.91 8.16 -5.35
CA LEU A 424 13.34 8.43 -5.18
C LEU A 424 14.09 8.07 -6.47
N LYS A 425 14.85 9.03 -7.01
CA LYS A 425 15.65 8.82 -8.24
C LYS A 425 17.14 9.05 -7.97
N LYS A 426 17.98 8.24 -8.65
CA LYS A 426 19.42 8.40 -8.77
C LYS A 426 19.75 8.77 -10.22
N GLY A 427 20.01 10.04 -10.48
CA GLY A 427 20.04 10.57 -11.85
C GLY A 427 18.68 10.39 -12.54
N SER A 428 18.65 9.73 -13.69
CA SER A 428 17.41 9.41 -14.42
C SER A 428 16.73 8.10 -13.96
N SER A 429 17.41 7.29 -13.16
CA SER A 429 16.90 5.97 -12.76
C SER A 429 16.04 6.07 -11.50
N THR A 430 14.84 5.49 -11.53
CA THR A 430 13.99 5.31 -10.35
C THR A 430 14.63 4.27 -9.44
N VAL A 431 14.81 4.61 -8.18
CA VAL A 431 15.31 3.73 -7.12
C VAL A 431 14.16 2.99 -6.48
N PHE A 432 13.15 3.73 -6.04
CA PHE A 432 11.86 3.19 -5.62
C PHE A 432 10.74 4.23 -5.80
N GLU A 433 9.51 3.75 -5.73
CA GLU A 433 8.30 4.55 -5.61
C GLU A 433 7.41 3.93 -4.55
N MET A 434 6.96 4.72 -3.57
CA MET A 434 6.12 4.29 -2.47
C MET A 434 5.08 5.35 -2.15
N THR A 435 3.86 4.93 -1.81
CA THR A 435 2.77 5.86 -1.47
C THR A 435 2.64 5.95 0.05
N PRO A 436 2.75 7.14 0.65
CA PRO A 436 2.49 7.35 2.06
C PRO A 436 1.04 7.05 2.43
N ASN A 437 0.82 6.52 3.62
CA ASN A 437 -0.52 6.15 4.09
C ASN A 437 -1.26 7.31 4.81
N LYS A 438 -0.55 8.39 5.19
CA LYS A 438 -1.11 9.62 5.78
C LYS A 438 -0.61 10.86 5.04
N LYS A 439 -1.23 12.00 5.27
CA LYS A 439 -0.67 13.32 4.94
C LYS A 439 0.66 13.49 5.69
N TYR A 440 1.56 14.31 5.18
CA TYR A 440 2.88 14.49 5.76
C TYR A 440 3.48 15.85 5.46
N THR A 441 4.29 16.34 6.38
CA THR A 441 5.18 17.50 6.20
C THR A 441 6.64 17.06 6.18
N TYR A 442 6.92 15.82 6.57
CA TYR A 442 8.25 15.29 6.78
C TYR A 442 8.44 13.96 6.04
N VAL A 443 9.59 13.82 5.37
CA VAL A 443 9.96 12.60 4.61
C VAL A 443 11.37 12.17 4.97
N LEU A 444 11.52 10.88 5.26
CA LEU A 444 12.80 10.17 5.29
C LEU A 444 12.73 9.05 4.26
N ALA A 445 13.68 9.01 3.34
CA ALA A 445 13.78 7.99 2.31
C ALA A 445 15.18 7.40 2.24
N SER A 446 15.28 6.09 2.11
CA SER A 446 16.55 5.37 2.02
C SER A 446 16.41 4.14 1.15
N SER A 447 17.49 3.74 0.47
CA SER A 447 17.52 2.51 -0.34
C SER A 447 18.90 1.89 -0.33
N GLY A 448 18.94 0.56 -0.35
CA GLY A 448 20.18 -0.20 -0.45
C GLY A 448 20.98 0.03 -1.74
N SER A 449 20.37 0.66 -2.75
CA SER A 449 21.04 1.08 -3.98
C SER A 449 21.72 2.46 -3.88
N LEU A 450 21.56 3.17 -2.76
CA LEU A 450 22.17 4.47 -2.49
C LEU A 450 23.40 4.34 -1.61
N SER A 451 24.46 5.05 -1.99
CA SER A 451 25.62 5.29 -1.14
C SER A 451 25.63 6.77 -0.68
N GLY A 452 26.36 7.07 0.38
CA GLY A 452 26.46 8.43 0.91
C GLY A 452 27.06 9.47 -0.04
N SER A 453 27.64 9.06 -1.17
CA SER A 453 28.19 9.95 -2.21
C SER A 453 27.25 10.14 -3.39
N ASP A 454 26.10 9.44 -3.42
CA ASP A 454 25.17 9.52 -4.54
C ASP A 454 24.37 10.82 -4.55
N SER A 455 24.19 11.37 -5.74
CA SER A 455 23.23 12.44 -5.97
C SER A 455 21.87 11.82 -6.28
N CYS A 456 20.86 12.11 -5.47
CA CYS A 456 19.51 11.63 -5.68
C CYS A 456 18.49 12.78 -5.62
N THR A 457 17.30 12.51 -6.11
CA THR A 457 16.20 13.47 -6.18
C THR A 457 14.92 12.80 -5.71
N LEU A 458 14.17 13.47 -4.86
CA LEU A 458 12.83 13.05 -4.44
C LEU A 458 11.76 13.78 -5.24
N TYR A 459 10.70 13.05 -5.57
CA TYR A 459 9.52 13.58 -6.23
C TYR A 459 8.26 13.15 -5.48
N THR A 460 7.22 13.97 -5.53
CA THR A 460 5.89 13.60 -5.04
C THR A 460 4.85 13.94 -6.09
N GLY A 461 3.99 12.98 -6.45
CA GLY A 461 3.00 13.13 -7.50
C GLY A 461 3.58 13.62 -8.84
N GLY A 462 4.81 13.21 -9.19
CA GLY A 462 5.52 13.65 -10.40
C GLY A 462 6.22 15.01 -10.29
N THR A 463 6.07 15.73 -9.17
CA THR A 463 6.73 17.02 -8.93
C THR A 463 7.97 16.83 -8.09
N GLN A 464 9.10 17.39 -8.52
CA GLN A 464 10.33 17.36 -7.72
C GLN A 464 10.13 18.10 -6.41
N MET A 465 10.45 17.43 -5.31
CA MET A 465 10.42 18.02 -3.98
C MET A 465 11.61 18.98 -3.84
N THR A 466 11.33 20.23 -3.51
CA THR A 466 12.36 21.27 -3.31
C THR A 466 12.38 21.69 -1.85
N HIS A 467 13.55 22.00 -1.37
CA HIS A 467 13.77 22.56 -0.05
C HIS A 467 14.03 24.07 -0.17
N ASP A 468 13.37 24.89 0.63
CA ASP A 468 13.46 26.35 0.56
C ASP A 468 14.68 26.96 1.29
N GLY A 469 15.55 26.10 1.85
CA GLY A 469 16.77 26.52 2.56
C GLY A 469 16.55 26.92 4.02
N SER A 470 15.36 26.76 4.57
CA SER A 470 15.08 26.93 6.00
C SER A 470 15.35 25.64 6.78
N ASP A 471 16.57 25.10 6.67
CA ASP A 471 16.99 23.83 7.28
C ASP A 471 16.90 23.87 8.81
N ASN A 472 15.80 23.41 9.37
CA ASN A 472 15.74 22.99 10.75
C ASN A 472 15.99 21.48 10.82
N GLY A 473 17.25 21.09 10.99
CA GLY A 473 17.65 19.73 11.26
C GLY A 473 18.24 18.96 10.09
N THR A 474 19.45 19.33 9.73
CA THR A 474 20.33 18.50 8.92
C THR A 474 20.84 17.36 9.80
N PHE A 475 20.28 16.17 9.69
CA PHE A 475 20.97 14.99 10.20
C PHE A 475 22.17 14.71 9.30
N ALA A 476 23.38 14.93 9.82
CA ALA A 476 24.58 14.43 9.20
C ALA A 476 24.64 12.92 9.39
N MET A 477 23.93 12.20 8.53
CA MET A 477 24.14 10.76 8.40
C MET A 477 25.48 10.51 7.74
N THR A 478 26.07 9.33 7.92
CA THR A 478 27.30 8.91 7.25
C THR A 478 27.18 8.87 5.73
N GLY A 479 26.01 9.19 5.20
CA GLY A 479 25.73 9.48 3.80
C GLY A 479 25.45 10.97 3.62
N THR A 480 26.01 11.58 2.60
CA THR A 480 25.83 13.00 2.30
C THR A 480 24.36 13.31 2.07
N LEU A 481 23.76 14.20 2.88
CA LEU A 481 22.47 14.80 2.57
C LEU A 481 22.59 15.52 1.23
N THR A 482 21.81 15.07 0.27
CA THR A 482 21.78 15.71 -1.05
C THR A 482 20.79 16.86 -0.99
N LYS A 483 21.26 18.09 -1.14
CA LYS A 483 20.39 19.27 -1.32
C LYS A 483 19.72 19.18 -2.68
N PHE A 484 18.41 19.34 -2.70
CA PHE A 484 17.62 19.41 -3.93
C PHE A 484 17.51 20.86 -4.40
N THR A 485 17.76 21.10 -5.67
CA THR A 485 17.64 22.43 -6.27
C THR A 485 16.86 22.33 -7.58
N GLY A 486 15.77 23.08 -7.68
CA GLY A 486 14.99 23.24 -8.89
C GLY A 486 13.68 22.42 -8.95
N VAL A 487 12.66 22.99 -9.56
CA VAL A 487 11.36 22.33 -9.82
C VAL A 487 11.38 21.79 -11.25
N GLN A 488 11.18 20.50 -11.43
CA GLN A 488 10.88 19.89 -12.72
C GLN A 488 9.65 18.98 -12.59
N GLU A 489 8.64 19.22 -13.42
CA GLU A 489 7.57 18.24 -13.59
C GLU A 489 8.12 17.00 -14.28
N LEU A 490 7.92 15.84 -13.69
CA LEU A 490 8.11 14.58 -14.40
C LEU A 490 6.96 14.39 -15.38
N ALA A 491 7.26 14.16 -16.62
CA ALA A 491 6.28 13.60 -17.55
C ALA A 491 5.85 12.24 -16.97
N GLY A 492 4.57 12.13 -16.61
CA GLY A 492 4.05 11.07 -15.80
C GLY A 492 4.44 9.66 -16.22
N ASP A 493 5.10 8.96 -15.32
CA ASP A 493 4.99 7.52 -15.21
C ASP A 493 4.27 7.26 -13.88
N SER A 494 2.95 7.25 -13.95
CA SER A 494 2.10 6.77 -12.87
C SER A 494 2.19 5.25 -12.85
N VAL A 495 2.93 4.68 -11.93
CA VAL A 495 2.80 3.25 -11.62
C VAL A 495 1.89 3.14 -10.42
N THR A 496 0.62 3.02 -10.69
CA THR A 496 -0.40 2.62 -9.71
C THR A 496 -0.14 1.18 -9.28
N PRO A 497 -0.30 0.81 -7.99
CA PRO A 497 -0.43 -0.59 -7.62
C PRO A 497 -1.56 -1.17 -8.47
N THR A 498 -1.28 -2.21 -9.22
CA THR A 498 -2.27 -2.85 -10.09
C THR A 498 -3.28 -3.61 -9.23
N ASP A 499 -4.30 -2.92 -8.75
CA ASP A 499 -5.58 -3.58 -8.54
C ASP A 499 -6.14 -3.82 -9.96
N ASP A 500 -6.10 -5.07 -10.40
CA ASP A 500 -6.59 -5.46 -11.72
C ASP A 500 -8.08 -5.11 -11.93
N THR A 501 -8.77 -4.71 -10.87
CA THR A 501 -10.17 -4.27 -10.90
C THR A 501 -10.35 -2.75 -11.02
N VAL A 502 -9.28 -1.95 -10.87
CA VAL A 502 -9.34 -0.49 -11.01
C VAL A 502 -9.10 -0.08 -12.46
N ALA A 503 -10.06 0.61 -13.06
CA ALA A 503 -9.88 1.21 -14.37
C ALA A 503 -9.03 2.49 -14.28
N THR A 504 -8.06 2.61 -15.19
CA THR A 504 -7.21 3.80 -15.35
C THR A 504 -7.41 4.51 -16.68
N ALA A 505 -8.07 3.84 -17.64
CA ALA A 505 -8.40 4.47 -18.92
C ALA A 505 -9.80 4.08 -19.39
N LEU A 506 -10.45 5.02 -20.07
CA LEU A 506 -11.76 4.90 -20.68
C LEU A 506 -11.69 5.24 -22.18
N VAL A 507 -12.26 4.40 -23.00
CA VAL A 507 -12.42 4.67 -24.42
C VAL A 507 -13.91 4.63 -24.76
N TYR A 508 -14.46 5.76 -25.17
CA TYR A 508 -15.82 5.86 -25.68
C TYR A 508 -15.90 5.30 -27.11
N ASN A 509 -16.85 4.42 -27.34
CA ASN A 509 -17.07 3.73 -28.63
C ASN A 509 -18.56 3.86 -29.06
N GLY A 510 -18.98 5.09 -29.31
CA GLY A 510 -20.39 5.37 -29.64
C GLY A 510 -21.33 5.15 -28.45
N SER A 511 -22.06 4.04 -28.44
CA SER A 511 -23.03 3.72 -27.37
C SER A 511 -22.46 2.88 -26.22
N SER A 512 -21.17 2.64 -26.19
CA SER A 512 -20.50 1.85 -25.15
C SER A 512 -19.17 2.47 -24.72
N VAL A 513 -18.65 2.01 -23.58
CA VAL A 513 -17.33 2.41 -23.07
C VAL A 513 -16.53 1.17 -22.76
N THR A 514 -15.27 1.17 -23.14
CA THR A 514 -14.28 0.18 -22.71
C THR A 514 -13.42 0.78 -21.62
N ALA A 515 -13.38 0.11 -20.46
CA ALA A 515 -12.48 0.46 -19.37
C ALA A 515 -11.28 -0.48 -19.36
N THR A 516 -10.08 0.07 -19.17
CA THR A 516 -8.84 -0.73 -19.03
C THR A 516 -8.09 -0.31 -17.77
N ASN A 517 -7.39 -1.27 -17.17
CA ASN A 517 -6.50 -1.02 -16.04
C ASN A 517 -5.12 -0.53 -16.49
N ALA A 518 -4.22 -0.28 -15.55
CA ALA A 518 -2.87 0.23 -15.81
C ALA A 518 -2.01 -0.71 -16.69
N SER A 519 -2.33 -2.01 -16.74
CA SER A 519 -1.67 -2.97 -17.64
C SER A 519 -2.26 -2.97 -19.06
N GLY A 520 -3.31 -2.17 -19.31
CA GLY A 520 -4.05 -2.14 -20.59
C GLY A 520 -5.05 -3.28 -20.76
N SER A 521 -5.32 -4.07 -19.74
CA SER A 521 -6.31 -5.14 -19.76
C SER A 521 -7.72 -4.58 -19.57
N VAL A 522 -8.71 -5.14 -20.30
CA VAL A 522 -10.11 -4.73 -20.18
C VAL A 522 -10.67 -5.15 -18.80
N VAL A 523 -11.25 -4.19 -18.09
CA VAL A 523 -11.92 -4.38 -16.81
C VAL A 523 -13.43 -4.35 -17.01
N SER A 524 -14.07 -5.50 -16.92
CA SER A 524 -15.52 -5.61 -17.18
C SER A 524 -16.40 -5.02 -16.08
N ASN A 525 -15.91 -5.04 -14.83
CA ASN A 525 -16.60 -4.49 -13.65
C ASN A 525 -15.58 -3.71 -12.81
N PRO A 526 -15.21 -2.48 -13.22
CA PRO A 526 -14.23 -1.72 -12.47
C PRO A 526 -14.74 -1.31 -11.09
N SER A 527 -13.88 -1.43 -10.07
CA SER A 527 -14.23 -1.11 -8.68
C SER A 527 -14.40 0.39 -8.42
N ASN A 528 -13.78 1.22 -9.27
CA ASN A 528 -13.82 2.69 -9.17
C ASN A 528 -14.82 3.37 -10.12
N LEU A 529 -15.56 2.59 -10.90
CA LEU A 529 -16.49 3.11 -11.89
C LEU A 529 -17.80 2.31 -11.91
N THR A 530 -18.90 2.98 -12.27
CA THR A 530 -20.11 2.34 -12.74
C THR A 530 -20.31 2.66 -14.22
N ILE A 531 -20.46 1.65 -15.06
CA ILE A 531 -20.62 1.80 -16.52
C ILE A 531 -21.97 1.24 -16.95
N SER A 532 -22.75 2.05 -17.67
CA SER A 532 -24.03 1.66 -18.27
C SER A 532 -24.14 2.20 -19.70
N GLY A 533 -23.84 1.38 -20.68
CA GLY A 533 -23.74 1.81 -22.08
C GLY A 533 -22.63 2.84 -22.27
N ALA A 534 -22.96 4.04 -22.73
CA ALA A 534 -22.06 5.19 -22.85
C ALA A 534 -22.04 6.11 -21.59
N ASN A 535 -22.74 5.75 -20.52
CA ASN A 535 -22.73 6.53 -19.29
C ASN A 535 -21.77 5.91 -18.29
N VAL A 536 -20.85 6.72 -17.80
CA VAL A 536 -19.85 6.34 -16.80
C VAL A 536 -19.98 7.22 -15.57
N THR A 537 -20.01 6.62 -14.39
CA THR A 537 -19.89 7.34 -13.12
C THR A 537 -18.61 6.93 -12.43
N VAL A 538 -17.73 7.88 -12.17
CA VAL A 538 -16.53 7.70 -11.35
C VAL A 538 -16.95 7.74 -9.89
N THR A 539 -16.66 6.66 -9.15
CA THR A 539 -17.12 6.46 -7.77
C THR A 539 -16.02 6.47 -6.73
N ALA A 540 -14.77 6.61 -7.15
CA ALA A 540 -13.60 6.73 -6.26
C ALA A 540 -12.60 7.73 -6.83
N SER A 541 -11.80 8.34 -5.96
CA SER A 541 -10.70 9.22 -6.34
C SER A 541 -9.66 8.52 -7.19
N GLY A 542 -9.02 9.26 -8.08
CA GLY A 542 -7.96 8.73 -8.92
C GLY A 542 -7.81 9.48 -10.23
N GLU A 543 -6.93 8.97 -11.08
CA GLU A 543 -6.64 9.47 -12.42
C GLU A 543 -7.22 8.55 -13.48
N LEU A 544 -7.86 9.13 -14.50
CA LEU A 544 -8.45 8.44 -15.63
C LEU A 544 -8.02 9.10 -16.93
N SER A 545 -7.41 8.34 -17.84
CA SER A 545 -7.28 8.75 -19.25
C SER A 545 -8.61 8.52 -19.98
N VAL A 546 -9.13 9.53 -20.66
CA VAL A 546 -10.44 9.46 -21.32
C VAL A 546 -10.29 9.86 -22.78
N SER A 547 -10.72 8.99 -23.69
CA SER A 547 -10.62 9.20 -25.13
C SER A 547 -11.81 8.62 -25.90
N GLY A 548 -11.81 8.78 -27.23
CA GLY A 548 -12.83 8.22 -28.10
C GLY A 548 -14.01 9.15 -28.34
N GLU A 549 -15.13 8.60 -28.82
CA GLU A 549 -16.28 9.40 -29.21
C GLU A 549 -17.63 8.79 -28.77
N SER A 550 -18.56 9.64 -28.36
CA SER A 550 -19.95 9.27 -28.12
C SER A 550 -20.86 10.47 -28.33
N THR A 551 -22.01 10.23 -28.98
CA THR A 551 -23.07 11.24 -29.19
C THR A 551 -24.22 11.15 -28.17
N SER A 552 -24.13 10.24 -27.21
CA SER A 552 -25.15 10.03 -26.16
C SER A 552 -24.50 9.64 -24.84
N GLY A 553 -23.21 9.96 -24.67
CA GLY A 553 -22.44 9.58 -23.48
C GLY A 553 -22.49 10.63 -22.37
N GLN A 554 -22.33 10.17 -21.13
CA GLN A 554 -22.09 11.03 -19.98
C GLN A 554 -20.90 10.49 -19.18
N LEU A 555 -20.05 11.40 -18.74
CA LEU A 555 -18.99 11.15 -17.76
C LEU A 555 -19.34 11.89 -16.47
N ALA A 556 -19.85 11.16 -15.48
CA ALA A 556 -20.21 11.70 -14.19
C ALA A 556 -19.13 11.38 -13.14
N VAL A 557 -19.03 12.23 -12.12
CA VAL A 557 -18.20 12.00 -10.92
C VAL A 557 -19.11 12.08 -9.69
N ASN A 558 -19.15 11.01 -8.91
CA ASN A 558 -19.92 10.93 -7.68
C ASN A 558 -19.14 10.11 -6.65
N VAL A 559 -18.22 10.77 -5.97
CA VAL A 559 -17.35 10.18 -4.94
C VAL A 559 -17.91 10.51 -3.56
N ASP A 560 -18.00 9.52 -2.68
CA ASP A 560 -18.48 9.73 -1.32
C ASP A 560 -17.55 10.65 -0.52
N LYS A 561 -17.98 11.88 -0.27
CA LYS A 561 -17.25 12.90 0.47
C LYS A 561 -16.95 12.50 1.92
N THR A 562 -17.75 11.61 2.49
CA THR A 562 -17.53 11.13 3.88
C THR A 562 -16.40 10.11 3.91
N ALA A 563 -16.38 9.22 2.92
CA ALA A 563 -15.32 8.22 2.80
C ALA A 563 -14.01 8.84 2.28
N GLU A 564 -14.11 9.84 1.37
CA GLU A 564 -12.97 10.49 0.74
C GLU A 564 -13.08 12.03 0.84
N PRO A 565 -12.94 12.63 2.04
CA PRO A 565 -13.15 14.07 2.25
C PRO A 565 -12.15 14.96 1.51
N GLU A 566 -11.00 14.40 1.10
CA GLU A 566 -9.99 15.07 0.27
C GLU A 566 -9.86 14.38 -1.10
N GLY A 567 -10.87 13.63 -1.48
CA GLY A 567 -10.92 12.90 -2.72
C GLY A 567 -10.75 13.84 -3.92
N LYS A 568 -9.91 13.42 -4.88
CA LYS A 568 -9.66 14.13 -6.13
C LYS A 568 -9.81 13.19 -7.32
N VAL A 569 -10.49 13.66 -8.35
CA VAL A 569 -10.57 12.97 -9.64
C VAL A 569 -9.86 13.79 -10.71
N VAL A 570 -8.95 13.18 -11.44
CA VAL A 570 -8.26 13.78 -12.59
C VAL A 570 -8.72 13.08 -13.87
N LEU A 571 -9.36 13.82 -14.75
CA LEU A 571 -9.82 13.36 -16.06
C LEU A 571 -8.82 13.87 -17.12
N ASN A 572 -7.92 13.01 -17.56
CA ASN A 572 -6.96 13.31 -18.63
C ASN A 572 -7.63 13.05 -19.97
N LEU A 573 -8.02 14.12 -20.67
CA LEU A 573 -8.69 14.04 -21.97
C LEU A 573 -7.67 13.86 -23.09
N GLU A 574 -7.78 12.75 -23.83
CA GLU A 574 -6.83 12.32 -24.87
C GLU A 574 -7.52 12.20 -26.24
N GLY A 575 -8.13 13.28 -26.72
CA GLY A 575 -8.87 13.29 -27.98
C GLY A 575 -10.32 12.83 -27.80
N LEU A 576 -10.96 13.24 -26.71
CA LEU A 576 -12.35 12.92 -26.41
C LEU A 576 -13.31 13.80 -27.21
N THR A 577 -14.29 13.20 -27.88
CA THR A 577 -15.49 13.87 -28.40
C THR A 577 -16.72 13.30 -27.72
N LEU A 578 -17.29 14.06 -26.80
CA LEU A 578 -18.41 13.60 -25.98
C LEU A 578 -19.59 14.54 -26.13
N SER A 579 -20.72 14.02 -26.56
CA SER A 579 -21.96 14.80 -26.59
C SER A 579 -23.14 14.03 -26.04
N ASN A 580 -24.15 14.79 -25.56
CA ASN A 580 -25.40 14.24 -25.08
C ASN A 580 -26.53 15.25 -25.27
N ASP A 581 -27.61 14.84 -25.91
CA ASP A 581 -28.73 15.73 -26.24
C ASP A 581 -29.67 16.01 -25.06
N SER A 582 -29.54 15.27 -23.96
CA SER A 582 -30.53 15.29 -22.88
C SER A 582 -29.97 15.65 -21.50
N VAL A 583 -28.66 15.49 -21.30
CA VAL A 583 -27.99 15.73 -20.02
C VAL A 583 -26.62 16.36 -20.23
N ALA A 584 -26.03 16.91 -19.18
CA ALA A 584 -24.66 17.40 -19.22
C ALA A 584 -23.68 16.27 -19.55
N PRO A 585 -22.90 16.35 -20.64
CA PRO A 585 -21.91 15.32 -20.98
C PRO A 585 -20.84 15.11 -19.90
N ILE A 586 -20.43 16.15 -19.18
CA ILE A 586 -19.59 16.04 -17.99
C ILE A 586 -20.33 16.62 -16.78
N TYR A 587 -20.57 15.77 -15.79
CA TYR A 587 -21.34 16.11 -14.60
C TYR A 587 -20.63 15.71 -13.32
N VAL A 588 -20.34 16.65 -12.42
CA VAL A 588 -19.80 16.39 -11.09
C VAL A 588 -20.91 16.54 -10.06
N GLU A 589 -21.37 15.41 -9.53
CA GLU A 589 -22.36 15.36 -8.45
C GLU A 589 -21.73 15.60 -7.08
N ALA A 590 -20.61 14.89 -6.80
CA ALA A 590 -19.93 14.98 -5.52
C ALA A 590 -18.45 14.62 -5.63
N ILE A 591 -17.59 15.38 -4.94
CA ILE A 591 -16.17 15.10 -4.73
C ILE A 591 -15.70 15.79 -3.44
N GLY A 592 -14.77 15.18 -2.70
CA GLY A 592 -14.28 15.74 -1.46
C GLY A 592 -13.44 17.01 -1.61
N ASP A 593 -12.50 17.04 -2.55
CA ASP A 593 -11.64 18.20 -2.86
C ASP A 593 -12.05 18.82 -4.22
N GLU A 594 -11.50 18.35 -5.34
CA GLU A 594 -11.79 18.94 -6.65
C GLU A 594 -11.78 17.89 -7.79
N VAL A 595 -12.50 18.18 -8.86
CA VAL A 595 -12.30 17.50 -10.14
C VAL A 595 -11.37 18.32 -11.01
N GLN A 596 -10.37 17.69 -11.59
CA GLN A 596 -9.47 18.28 -12.57
C GLN A 596 -9.74 17.72 -13.96
N ILE A 597 -10.01 18.56 -14.93
CA ILE A 597 -10.09 18.21 -16.34
C ILE A 597 -8.80 18.69 -17.02
N SER A 598 -8.01 17.75 -17.52
CA SER A 598 -6.70 18.01 -18.09
C SER A 598 -6.69 17.66 -19.60
N ALA A 599 -6.65 18.65 -20.48
CA ALA A 599 -6.50 18.42 -21.92
C ALA A 599 -5.04 18.10 -22.23
N LYS A 600 -4.76 16.88 -22.71
CA LYS A 600 -3.40 16.39 -23.01
C LYS A 600 -2.79 17.19 -24.17
N ASN A 601 -1.49 17.46 -24.06
CA ASN A 601 -0.76 18.19 -25.09
C ASN A 601 -0.89 17.52 -26.48
N GLY A 602 -1.18 18.34 -27.51
CA GLY A 602 -1.36 17.88 -28.88
C GLY A 602 -2.71 17.23 -29.18
N THR A 603 -3.64 17.18 -28.20
CA THR A 603 -5.01 16.68 -28.43
C THR A 603 -6.03 17.83 -28.52
N THR A 604 -7.12 17.55 -29.22
CA THR A 604 -8.33 18.38 -29.23
C THR A 604 -9.47 17.57 -28.65
N ASN A 605 -10.13 18.12 -27.64
CA ASN A 605 -11.23 17.51 -26.94
C ASN A 605 -12.48 18.37 -27.10
N THR A 606 -13.61 17.75 -27.39
CA THR A 606 -14.88 18.46 -27.63
C THR A 606 -15.97 17.90 -26.73
N ILE A 607 -16.60 18.77 -25.96
CA ILE A 607 -17.72 18.46 -25.07
C ILE A 607 -18.91 19.29 -25.52
N SER A 608 -20.03 18.64 -25.85
CA SER A 608 -21.19 19.33 -26.38
C SER A 608 -22.49 18.81 -25.77
N ASP A 609 -23.32 19.66 -25.22
CA ASP A 609 -24.69 19.29 -24.89
C ASP A 609 -25.64 19.45 -26.09
N GLY A 610 -26.88 19.04 -25.89
CA GLY A 610 -27.96 19.25 -26.85
C GLY A 610 -28.60 20.62 -26.70
N THR A 611 -29.81 20.76 -27.27
CA THR A 611 -30.59 21.99 -27.17
C THR A 611 -31.66 21.94 -26.09
N SER A 612 -31.68 20.92 -25.24
CA SER A 612 -32.68 20.70 -24.20
C SER A 612 -32.20 19.72 -23.14
N HIS A 613 -31.75 20.22 -22.02
CA HIS A 613 -31.48 19.38 -20.84
C HIS A 613 -32.75 19.00 -20.10
N THR A 614 -32.74 17.84 -19.47
CA THR A 614 -33.81 17.36 -18.59
C THR A 614 -33.29 16.92 -17.23
N ASP A 615 -31.98 16.93 -17.04
CA ASP A 615 -31.34 16.55 -15.78
C ASP A 615 -31.47 17.68 -14.73
N THR A 616 -31.57 17.27 -13.48
CA THR A 616 -31.73 18.16 -12.33
C THR A 616 -30.85 17.65 -11.18
N TYR A 617 -30.50 18.53 -10.28
CA TYR A 617 -29.88 18.22 -9.00
C TYR A 617 -30.68 18.81 -7.83
N VAL A 618 -30.51 18.21 -6.65
CA VAL A 618 -31.11 18.72 -5.41
C VAL A 618 -30.03 19.45 -4.63
N ASP A 619 -30.30 20.72 -4.27
CA ASP A 619 -29.38 21.52 -3.46
C ASP A 619 -29.46 21.17 -1.97
N SER A 620 -28.64 21.86 -1.12
CA SER A 620 -28.60 21.64 0.34
C SER A 620 -29.91 21.97 1.05
N ASP A 621 -30.73 22.81 0.44
CA ASP A 621 -32.02 23.24 0.99
C ASP A 621 -33.17 22.32 0.56
N GLY A 622 -32.88 21.32 -0.26
CA GLY A 622 -33.86 20.37 -0.78
C GLY A 622 -34.60 20.83 -2.03
N ASN A 623 -34.18 21.94 -2.67
CA ASN A 623 -34.80 22.42 -3.90
C ASN A 623 -34.25 21.67 -5.11
N THR A 624 -35.11 21.35 -6.06
CA THR A 624 -34.74 20.78 -7.34
C THR A 624 -34.38 21.89 -8.32
N ASN A 625 -33.17 21.87 -8.82
CA ASN A 625 -32.60 22.85 -9.74
C ASN A 625 -32.20 22.19 -11.06
N PRO A 626 -32.26 22.87 -12.21
CA PRO A 626 -31.80 22.34 -13.47
C PRO A 626 -30.27 22.29 -13.52
N VAL A 627 -29.75 21.27 -14.22
CA VAL A 627 -28.36 21.23 -14.70
C VAL A 627 -28.32 22.01 -16.01
N ASN A 628 -27.57 23.09 -16.06
CA ASN A 628 -27.65 24.08 -17.16
C ASN A 628 -26.29 24.39 -17.80
N GLY A 629 -25.41 23.40 -17.89
CA GLY A 629 -24.12 23.57 -18.55
C GLY A 629 -23.62 22.28 -19.18
N ALA A 630 -22.90 22.38 -20.30
CA ALA A 630 -22.29 21.23 -20.96
C ALA A 630 -21.22 20.55 -20.08
N ILE A 631 -20.52 21.33 -19.29
CA ILE A 631 -19.73 20.87 -18.13
C ILE A 631 -20.35 21.48 -16.89
N PHE A 632 -20.85 20.64 -15.99
CA PHE A 632 -21.51 21.11 -14.78
C PHE A 632 -20.89 20.44 -13.54
N SER A 633 -20.45 21.25 -12.59
CA SER A 633 -19.89 20.78 -11.32
C SER A 633 -20.62 21.39 -10.12
N ARG A 634 -20.97 20.55 -9.14
CA ARG A 634 -21.49 20.98 -7.84
C ARG A 634 -20.38 21.33 -6.86
N ASP A 635 -19.16 20.84 -7.10
CA ASP A 635 -17.98 21.05 -6.28
C ASP A 635 -16.85 21.71 -7.09
N ASP A 636 -15.70 21.92 -6.48
CA ASP A 636 -14.55 22.58 -7.09
C ASP A 636 -14.15 21.93 -8.41
N LEU A 637 -13.93 22.76 -9.41
CA LEU A 637 -13.54 22.36 -10.75
C LEU A 637 -12.27 23.08 -11.19
N LYS A 638 -11.30 22.32 -11.69
CA LYS A 638 -10.07 22.86 -12.28
C LYS A 638 -9.89 22.39 -13.72
N LEU A 639 -9.69 23.33 -14.62
CA LEU A 639 -9.30 23.06 -15.99
C LEU A 639 -7.81 23.32 -16.17
N LYS A 640 -7.11 22.37 -16.79
CA LYS A 640 -5.67 22.46 -17.03
C LYS A 640 -5.24 21.65 -18.27
N GLY A 641 -3.95 21.58 -18.52
CA GLY A 641 -3.34 20.84 -19.63
C GLY A 641 -2.81 21.78 -20.71
N LYS A 642 -2.11 21.22 -21.70
CA LYS A 642 -1.51 21.96 -22.83
C LYS A 642 -2.22 21.68 -24.15
N GLY A 643 -3.29 20.91 -24.12
CA GLY A 643 -4.14 20.60 -25.27
C GLY A 643 -5.25 21.61 -25.46
N THR A 644 -6.17 21.28 -26.37
CA THR A 644 -7.35 22.08 -26.67
C THR A 644 -8.60 21.45 -26.06
N LEU A 645 -9.41 22.25 -25.40
CA LEU A 645 -10.74 21.89 -24.91
C LEU A 645 -11.77 22.84 -25.56
N ILE A 646 -12.73 22.27 -26.28
CA ILE A 646 -13.85 22.97 -26.89
C ILE A 646 -15.11 22.55 -26.13
N VAL A 647 -15.83 23.51 -25.60
CA VAL A 647 -17.09 23.27 -24.89
C VAL A 647 -18.22 24.00 -25.60
N ASN A 648 -19.26 23.27 -25.97
CA ASN A 648 -20.44 23.82 -26.63
C ASN A 648 -21.66 23.64 -25.71
N GLY A 649 -22.06 24.71 -25.03
CA GLY A 649 -23.28 24.80 -24.24
C GLY A 649 -24.44 25.28 -25.12
N ASN A 650 -25.07 24.29 -25.79
CA ASN A 650 -26.15 24.60 -26.75
C ASN A 650 -27.50 24.79 -26.07
N THR A 651 -27.68 24.30 -24.84
CA THR A 651 -28.89 24.47 -24.04
C THR A 651 -28.91 25.87 -23.36
N GLU A 652 -27.91 26.14 -22.55
CA GLU A 652 -27.76 27.38 -21.77
C GLU A 652 -26.28 27.73 -21.65
N ASP A 653 -25.62 27.33 -20.55
CA ASP A 653 -24.26 27.70 -20.21
C ASP A 653 -23.21 26.74 -20.80
N GLY A 654 -22.00 27.20 -20.97
CA GLY A 654 -20.90 26.36 -21.38
C GLY A 654 -20.33 25.56 -20.21
N ILE A 655 -19.74 26.23 -19.23
CA ILE A 655 -19.11 25.63 -18.05
C ILE A 655 -19.69 26.25 -16.79
N VAL A 656 -20.25 25.40 -15.93
CA VAL A 656 -20.85 25.82 -14.65
C VAL A 656 -20.15 25.09 -13.50
N CYS A 657 -19.70 25.84 -12.51
CA CYS A 657 -19.23 25.35 -11.22
C CYS A 657 -20.01 26.03 -10.09
N LYS A 658 -20.55 25.26 -9.16
CA LYS A 658 -21.32 25.80 -8.02
C LYS A 658 -20.43 26.26 -6.87
N ASN A 659 -19.12 25.95 -6.93
CA ASN A 659 -18.08 26.40 -6.00
C ASN A 659 -17.00 27.19 -6.76
N ASP A 660 -15.72 26.91 -6.51
CA ASP A 660 -14.56 27.53 -7.15
C ASP A 660 -14.27 26.92 -8.53
N LEU A 661 -14.19 27.75 -9.55
CA LEU A 661 -13.74 27.39 -10.88
C LEU A 661 -12.33 27.95 -11.15
N LYS A 662 -11.39 27.04 -11.43
CA LYS A 662 -9.99 27.37 -11.67
C LYS A 662 -9.60 26.98 -13.11
N ILE A 663 -9.01 27.88 -13.87
CA ILE A 663 -8.51 27.65 -15.24
C ILE A 663 -7.02 28.00 -15.25
N TRP A 664 -6.17 26.97 -15.13
CA TRP A 664 -4.72 27.18 -14.92
C TRP A 664 -3.92 27.30 -16.23
N ASN A 665 -4.23 26.50 -17.24
CA ASN A 665 -3.54 26.55 -18.54
C ASN A 665 -4.36 25.82 -19.61
N GLY A 666 -3.88 25.85 -20.87
CA GLY A 666 -4.48 25.21 -22.04
C GLY A 666 -5.17 26.17 -22.98
N SER A 667 -5.60 25.66 -24.14
CA SER A 667 -6.41 26.38 -25.12
C SER A 667 -7.87 26.00 -24.94
N ILE A 668 -8.65 26.86 -24.32
CA ILE A 668 -10.05 26.60 -23.97
C ILE A 668 -10.94 27.51 -24.82
N THR A 669 -11.87 26.91 -25.54
CA THR A 669 -12.90 27.62 -26.31
C THR A 669 -14.27 27.21 -25.79
N VAL A 670 -15.06 28.15 -25.35
CA VAL A 670 -16.42 27.95 -24.86
C VAL A 670 -17.39 28.68 -25.77
N ASN A 671 -18.32 27.93 -26.34
CA ASN A 671 -19.45 28.48 -27.11
C ASN A 671 -20.71 28.21 -26.28
N ALA A 672 -21.45 29.22 -25.90
CA ALA A 672 -22.62 29.08 -25.04
C ALA A 672 -23.85 29.81 -25.59
N ALA A 673 -25.01 29.23 -25.35
CA ALA A 673 -26.28 29.85 -25.68
C ALA A 673 -26.68 30.97 -24.67
N ASP A 674 -26.21 30.90 -23.44
CA ASP A 674 -26.33 31.87 -22.37
C ASP A 674 -24.97 32.21 -21.78
N ASP A 675 -24.69 31.93 -20.48
CA ASP A 675 -23.40 32.24 -19.86
C ASP A 675 -22.26 31.32 -20.37
N GLY A 676 -21.11 31.89 -20.69
CA GLY A 676 -19.98 31.12 -21.18
C GLY A 676 -19.34 30.31 -20.06
N ILE A 677 -18.81 30.95 -19.04
CA ILE A 677 -18.09 30.36 -17.92
C ILE A 677 -18.65 30.94 -16.62
N ARG A 678 -19.20 30.09 -15.76
CA ARG A 678 -19.77 30.49 -14.49
C ARG A 678 -19.19 29.71 -13.32
N GLY A 679 -18.58 30.42 -12.35
CA GLY A 679 -18.20 29.91 -11.05
C GLY A 679 -18.98 30.64 -9.95
N ASN A 680 -19.71 29.92 -9.10
CA ASN A 680 -20.53 30.57 -8.09
C ASN A 680 -19.68 31.33 -7.08
N ASP A 681 -18.71 30.66 -6.47
CA ASP A 681 -17.85 31.22 -5.43
C ASP A 681 -16.71 32.03 -6.03
N SER A 682 -16.04 31.54 -7.04
CA SER A 682 -15.05 32.29 -7.80
C SER A 682 -14.81 31.75 -9.20
N VAL A 683 -14.27 32.59 -10.09
CA VAL A 683 -13.59 32.19 -11.34
C VAL A 683 -12.18 32.72 -11.30
N ARG A 684 -11.21 31.81 -11.37
CA ARG A 684 -9.78 32.16 -11.37
C ARG A 684 -9.13 31.68 -12.66
N ILE A 685 -8.57 32.59 -13.43
CA ILE A 685 -7.88 32.30 -14.72
C ILE A 685 -6.39 32.63 -14.56
N GLY A 686 -5.55 31.64 -14.82
CA GLY A 686 -4.11 31.69 -14.55
C GLY A 686 -3.77 31.27 -13.12
N ASP A 687 -2.88 30.32 -13.01
CA ASP A 687 -2.33 29.86 -11.72
C ASP A 687 -1.58 31.02 -11.05
N PRO A 688 -1.94 31.48 -9.83
CA PRO A 688 -1.29 32.60 -9.18
C PRO A 688 0.22 32.37 -8.94
N ASP A 689 0.65 31.11 -8.88
CA ASP A 689 2.05 30.75 -8.64
C ASP A 689 2.85 30.57 -9.95
N ALA A 690 2.20 30.65 -11.11
CA ALA A 690 2.86 30.52 -12.40
C ALA A 690 3.62 31.82 -12.80
N THR A 691 4.79 31.65 -13.37
CA THR A 691 5.57 32.76 -13.96
C THR A 691 5.42 32.89 -15.48
N ASP A 692 4.82 31.91 -16.12
CA ASP A 692 4.58 31.88 -17.58
C ASP A 692 3.16 31.43 -17.87
N TYR A 693 2.44 32.27 -18.62
CA TYR A 693 1.07 32.03 -19.06
C TYR A 693 0.94 31.88 -20.59
N SER A 694 2.04 31.66 -21.29
CA SER A 694 2.07 31.59 -22.77
C SER A 694 1.22 30.46 -23.36
N THR A 695 0.92 29.43 -22.56
CA THR A 695 0.07 28.31 -22.94
C THR A 695 -1.40 28.47 -22.54
N LEU A 696 -1.76 29.57 -21.89
CA LEU A 696 -3.12 29.82 -21.42
C LEU A 696 -3.85 30.74 -22.41
N SER A 697 -4.87 30.20 -23.06
CA SER A 697 -5.78 30.96 -23.92
C SER A 697 -7.22 30.54 -23.65
N VAL A 698 -8.07 31.48 -23.28
CA VAL A 698 -9.50 31.27 -23.04
C VAL A 698 -10.28 32.14 -24.02
N THR A 699 -11.07 31.53 -24.88
CA THR A 699 -11.97 32.21 -25.79
C THR A 699 -13.42 31.84 -25.45
N VAL A 700 -14.25 32.83 -25.17
CA VAL A 700 -15.65 32.64 -24.85
C VAL A 700 -16.50 33.35 -25.92
N ASN A 701 -17.39 32.59 -26.51
CA ASN A 701 -18.35 33.06 -27.49
C ASN A 701 -19.75 32.85 -26.87
N THR A 702 -20.43 33.94 -26.56
CA THR A 702 -21.82 33.91 -26.06
C THR A 702 -22.78 34.35 -27.14
N ASN A 703 -23.96 33.76 -27.16
CA ASN A 703 -24.99 34.19 -28.10
C ASN A 703 -25.65 35.45 -27.55
N ASN A 704 -25.51 36.57 -28.25
CA ASN A 704 -26.17 37.85 -27.94
C ASN A 704 -27.70 37.82 -28.12
N GLY A 705 -28.33 36.66 -27.83
CA GLY A 705 -29.79 36.49 -27.86
C GLY A 705 -30.53 37.28 -26.79
N SER A 706 -31.82 37.09 -26.73
CA SER A 706 -32.74 37.83 -25.86
C SER A 706 -32.47 37.66 -24.35
N ASN A 707 -31.59 36.76 -23.93
CA ASN A 707 -31.29 36.46 -22.52
C ASN A 707 -30.01 37.14 -22.00
N GLY A 708 -29.12 37.66 -22.88
CA GLY A 708 -27.97 38.47 -22.52
C GLY A 708 -26.91 37.71 -21.72
N GLY A 709 -26.42 36.58 -22.25
CA GLY A 709 -25.41 35.74 -21.59
C GLY A 709 -24.10 36.47 -21.26
N ASP A 710 -23.61 36.25 -20.05
CA ASP A 710 -22.32 36.77 -19.59
C ASP A 710 -21.17 35.90 -20.11
N GLY A 711 -20.08 36.50 -20.61
CA GLY A 711 -18.92 35.75 -21.03
C GLY A 711 -18.29 34.96 -19.89
N ILE A 712 -18.02 35.65 -18.76
CA ILE A 712 -17.50 35.05 -17.52
C ILE A 712 -18.25 35.64 -16.34
N LYS A 713 -18.77 34.80 -15.46
CA LYS A 713 -19.66 35.20 -14.36
C LYS A 713 -19.28 34.57 -13.04
N SER A 714 -19.37 35.33 -11.96
CA SER A 714 -19.37 34.82 -10.59
C SER A 714 -20.47 35.57 -9.83
N ASN A 715 -21.34 34.86 -9.11
CA ASN A 715 -22.59 35.42 -8.59
C ASN A 715 -22.90 35.11 -7.13
N SER A 716 -21.94 34.59 -6.35
CA SER A 716 -22.11 34.52 -4.90
C SER A 716 -22.17 35.92 -4.27
N THR A 717 -23.04 36.08 -3.31
CA THR A 717 -23.15 37.31 -2.49
C THR A 717 -22.56 37.14 -1.10
N GLU A 718 -21.94 35.99 -0.84
CA GLU A 718 -21.28 35.70 0.44
C GLU A 718 -19.95 36.48 0.56
N THR A 719 -19.55 36.76 1.80
CA THR A 719 -18.27 37.43 2.06
C THR A 719 -17.11 36.59 1.51
N ASP A 720 -16.15 37.26 0.86
CA ASP A 720 -14.96 36.66 0.23
C ASP A 720 -15.25 35.69 -0.94
N LYS A 721 -16.47 35.71 -1.48
CA LYS A 721 -16.88 34.96 -2.68
C LYS A 721 -17.39 35.91 -3.76
N GLY A 722 -17.84 35.40 -4.89
CA GLY A 722 -18.44 36.17 -5.97
C GLY A 722 -17.44 37.02 -6.76
N TYR A 723 -16.19 36.56 -6.93
CA TYR A 723 -15.15 37.31 -7.61
C TYR A 723 -14.58 36.60 -8.84
N ILE A 724 -14.02 37.38 -9.75
CA ILE A 724 -13.28 36.90 -10.91
C ILE A 724 -11.83 37.42 -10.80
N THR A 725 -10.85 36.53 -10.91
CA THR A 725 -9.44 36.91 -10.93
C THR A 725 -8.79 36.40 -12.21
N ILE A 726 -8.05 37.24 -12.92
CA ILE A 726 -7.26 36.89 -14.09
C ILE A 726 -5.79 37.23 -13.79
N ASN A 727 -5.00 36.21 -13.50
CA ASN A 727 -3.57 36.36 -13.17
C ASN A 727 -2.70 36.47 -14.43
N GLY A 728 -3.16 35.92 -15.55
CA GLY A 728 -2.43 35.98 -16.81
C GLY A 728 -3.10 35.17 -17.92
N GLY A 729 -2.43 35.07 -19.06
CA GLY A 729 -2.92 34.40 -20.27
C GLY A 729 -3.67 35.35 -21.22
N THR A 730 -4.23 34.79 -22.29
CA THR A 730 -5.07 35.51 -23.24
C THR A 730 -6.53 35.15 -22.97
N VAL A 731 -7.36 36.15 -22.69
CA VAL A 731 -8.81 35.98 -22.47
C VAL A 731 -9.56 36.82 -23.50
N ASN A 732 -10.31 36.15 -24.38
CA ASN A 732 -11.15 36.81 -25.39
C ASN A 732 -12.62 36.50 -25.10
N ILE A 733 -13.47 37.51 -25.06
CA ILE A 733 -14.91 37.38 -24.89
C ILE A 733 -15.58 38.06 -26.10
N ASN A 734 -16.38 37.30 -26.84
CA ASN A 734 -17.01 37.73 -28.09
C ASN A 734 -18.53 37.75 -27.97
#